data_afede9278551bc790665e72b09827dc3
#
_entry.id   afede9278551bc790665e72b09827dc3
#
_cell.length_a   1.000
_cell.length_b   1.000
_cell.length_c   1.000
_cell.angle_alpha   90.00
_cell.angle_beta   90.00
_cell.angle_gamma   90.00
#
_symmetry.space_group_name_H-M   'P 1'
#
loop_
_entity.id
_entity.type
_entity.pdbx_description
1 polymer ?
#
loop_
_entity_poly.entity_id
_entity_poly.type
_entity_poly.pdbx_seq_one_letter_code
_entity_poly.pdbx_strand_id
1 'polypeptide(L)'
;MTRHDPRERYDDPLLDSLLSLCACHQKPASRAILSAGLPLANQRLTAELLPRAAARAGLRGRWLRRDLGQIPALVLPALLLLRDGRSALLLGWAGESQARLMPSETEGGEILVDRELLEEDYSGQAFFAQPQHKFDLDQGELVPRARHWFRDTLKRSRWLYADAIAASFMISLIGLVTPLFVMNVYDRVVPNQAEATLWVLAIGVGGAFVFDLILKTLRGFCLDLAGKKTDLIISATLFERITGMRMTHRPARVGTFAQHIHEFQSLREFLASLTLASLIDLPFTLLIVAVIAVIGGHLAWIPLMAFPLAAGISLALQRPLADTLERSMALSAERQSGLIETLGGLDAVKVNNAESERQYLWEQTIGTLGRLELRARMLSSLALNSTMALQQLAGVVIIVLGVYQIIAGQLSMGGLIACYMLSGRALGPMGQVAGLLTRYQQAKVTVRSVNEMMDLPQERQAGERPLKREALQGAIEFRQVNFNYPDQQQSALTQVSLSIRPGEKVGIIGRSGSGKSSLAKLIVGLNQPSEGSLLIDGVDMRQLDVSDLRHNIGYVPQDVQLFAGTLRDNLVMGARYVEDERVLQAAERAGVHEFARLHPKGYELQVGERGQQLSGGQRQAVVLARALLLDPPILLLDEPTSSLDNTSEDRLKQQIASVTANKTLLLVTHRTSMLTLVDRLIIVDRGQIVADGPKPVILEALKKGQIRVS
;
A
#
# COMPACT_ATOMS: atom_id res chain seq x y z
N MET A 1 -39.59 13.28 -7.07
CA MET A 1 -38.84 14.53 -6.81
C MET A 1 -37.85 14.25 -5.70
N THR A 2 -36.67 13.73 -6.02
CA THR A 2 -35.56 13.51 -5.09
C THR A 2 -35.01 14.87 -4.71
N ARG A 3 -35.08 15.22 -3.41
CA ARG A 3 -34.43 16.42 -2.90
C ARG A 3 -32.93 16.32 -3.18
N HIS A 4 -32.43 17.18 -4.03
CA HIS A 4 -31.00 17.37 -4.24
C HIS A 4 -30.35 17.68 -2.89
N ASP A 5 -29.36 16.89 -2.53
CA ASP A 5 -28.52 17.15 -1.36
C ASP A 5 -27.56 18.30 -1.72
N PRO A 6 -27.68 19.49 -1.10
CA PRO A 6 -26.81 20.62 -1.40
C PRO A 6 -25.33 20.37 -1.06
N ARG A 7 -25.01 19.19 -0.51
CA ARG A 7 -23.65 18.75 -0.15
C ARG A 7 -22.81 18.31 -1.36
N GLU A 8 -23.37 18.26 -2.59
CA GLU A 8 -22.74 17.56 -3.71
C GLU A 8 -22.39 18.40 -4.95
N ARG A 9 -22.37 19.71 -4.88
CA ARG A 9 -21.85 20.52 -5.99
C ARG A 9 -20.33 20.50 -6.02
N TYR A 10 -19.78 19.43 -6.55
CA TYR A 10 -18.37 19.29 -6.83
C TYR A 10 -18.13 18.96 -8.30
N ASP A 11 -17.28 19.75 -8.94
CA ASP A 11 -16.90 19.59 -10.33
C ASP A 11 -15.76 18.57 -10.48
N ASP A 12 -16.12 17.27 -10.49
CA ASP A 12 -15.24 16.17 -10.89
C ASP A 12 -15.85 15.48 -12.13
N PRO A 13 -15.56 16.02 -13.34
CA PRO A 13 -16.20 15.54 -14.56
C PRO A 13 -16.05 14.03 -14.79
N LEU A 14 -14.87 13.47 -14.46
CA LEU A 14 -14.60 12.05 -14.64
C LEU A 14 -15.39 11.18 -13.66
N LEU A 15 -15.54 11.64 -12.42
CA LEU A 15 -16.32 10.92 -11.42
C LEU A 15 -17.83 10.97 -11.75
N ASP A 16 -18.34 12.11 -12.22
CA ASP A 16 -19.72 12.28 -12.57
C ASP A 16 -20.10 11.48 -13.82
N SER A 17 -19.26 11.50 -14.83
CA SER A 17 -19.43 10.64 -16.00
C SER A 17 -19.33 9.15 -15.64
N LEU A 18 -18.47 8.78 -14.67
CA LEU A 18 -18.39 7.39 -14.18
C LEU A 18 -19.65 6.98 -13.42
N LEU A 19 -20.24 7.88 -12.61
CA LEU A 19 -21.53 7.63 -11.94
C LEU A 19 -22.64 7.38 -12.94
N SER A 20 -22.73 8.22 -13.98
CA SER A 20 -23.68 8.06 -15.07
C SER A 20 -23.47 6.76 -15.84
N LEU A 21 -22.20 6.39 -16.10
CA LEU A 21 -21.84 5.11 -16.74
C LEU A 21 -22.26 3.91 -15.87
N CYS A 22 -22.07 4.02 -14.54
CA CYS A 22 -22.52 3.00 -13.60
C CYS A 22 -24.05 2.86 -13.61
N ALA A 23 -24.78 3.96 -13.69
CA ALA A 23 -26.24 3.96 -13.77
C ALA A 23 -26.73 3.31 -15.09
N CYS A 24 -26.13 3.63 -16.23
CA CYS A 24 -26.42 3.00 -17.52
C CYS A 24 -26.23 1.48 -17.50
N HIS A 25 -25.26 0.99 -16.76
CA HIS A 25 -25.01 -0.45 -16.59
C HIS A 25 -25.83 -1.09 -15.45
N GLN A 26 -26.85 -0.40 -14.90
CA GLN A 26 -27.68 -0.88 -13.77
C GLN A 26 -26.86 -1.25 -12.52
N LYS A 27 -25.72 -0.61 -12.34
CA LYS A 27 -24.83 -0.76 -11.18
C LYS A 27 -24.62 0.59 -10.48
N PRO A 28 -25.67 1.19 -9.89
CA PRO A 28 -25.56 2.50 -9.27
C PRO A 28 -24.45 2.46 -8.19
N ALA A 29 -23.62 3.48 -8.13
CA ALA A 29 -22.54 3.63 -7.17
C ALA A 29 -22.59 5.02 -6.54
N SER A 30 -22.24 5.14 -5.24
CA SER A 30 -22.06 6.47 -4.65
C SER A 30 -20.66 7.02 -4.95
N ARG A 31 -20.52 8.35 -4.93
CA ARG A 31 -19.23 9.03 -5.05
C ARG A 31 -18.24 8.52 -4.01
N ALA A 32 -18.71 8.27 -2.78
CA ALA A 32 -17.93 7.75 -1.68
C ALA A 32 -17.32 6.38 -1.99
N ILE A 33 -18.09 5.47 -2.57
CA ILE A 33 -17.65 4.13 -2.92
C ILE A 33 -16.60 4.18 -4.05
N LEU A 34 -16.85 4.95 -5.10
CA LEU A 34 -15.97 5.00 -6.26
C LEU A 34 -14.58 5.56 -5.95
N SER A 35 -14.49 6.50 -5.00
CA SER A 35 -13.24 7.17 -4.67
C SER A 35 -12.57 6.67 -3.40
N ALA A 36 -13.23 5.85 -2.59
CA ALA A 36 -12.70 5.42 -1.30
C ALA A 36 -11.33 4.73 -1.45
N GLY A 37 -10.29 5.21 -0.71
CA GLY A 37 -8.94 4.66 -0.75
C GLY A 37 -8.21 4.77 -2.09
N LEU A 38 -8.65 5.63 -3.01
CA LEU A 38 -7.88 5.98 -4.19
C LEU A 38 -6.98 7.19 -3.93
N PRO A 39 -5.74 7.19 -4.43
CA PRO A 39 -4.83 8.34 -4.33
C PRO A 39 -5.29 9.45 -5.29
N LEU A 40 -6.24 10.26 -4.86
CA LEU A 40 -6.82 11.33 -5.67
C LEU A 40 -5.87 12.55 -5.69
N ALA A 41 -5.37 12.93 -6.86
CA ALA A 41 -4.63 14.16 -7.04
C ALA A 41 -5.59 15.36 -7.02
N ASN A 42 -5.32 16.37 -6.18
CA ASN A 42 -6.19 17.53 -5.99
C ASN A 42 -7.66 17.14 -5.71
N GLN A 43 -7.86 16.01 -5.05
CA GLN A 43 -9.18 15.44 -4.74
C GLN A 43 -10.07 15.11 -5.96
N ARG A 44 -9.51 15.10 -7.17
CA ARG A 44 -10.19 14.75 -8.42
C ARG A 44 -9.79 13.37 -8.91
N LEU A 45 -10.73 12.69 -9.56
CA LEU A 45 -10.46 11.42 -10.22
C LEU A 45 -9.65 11.67 -11.49
N THR A 46 -8.52 10.99 -11.62
CA THR A 46 -7.69 11.05 -12.84
C THR A 46 -8.02 9.92 -13.79
N ALA A 47 -7.72 10.11 -15.09
CA ALA A 47 -7.92 9.06 -16.09
C ALA A 47 -7.23 7.75 -15.74
N GLU A 48 -6.06 7.80 -15.08
CA GLU A 48 -5.30 6.61 -14.64
C GLU A 48 -6.02 5.84 -13.53
N LEU A 49 -6.76 6.53 -12.67
CA LEU A 49 -7.48 5.94 -11.54
C LEU A 49 -8.90 5.48 -11.92
N LEU A 50 -9.44 5.95 -13.05
CA LEU A 50 -10.79 5.62 -13.50
C LEU A 50 -11.05 4.10 -13.58
N PRO A 51 -10.13 3.25 -14.11
CA PRO A 51 -10.33 1.80 -14.12
C PRO A 51 -10.46 1.20 -12.71
N ARG A 52 -9.70 1.74 -11.73
CA ARG A 52 -9.76 1.31 -10.33
C ARG A 52 -11.07 1.74 -9.67
N ALA A 53 -11.55 2.95 -9.97
CA ALA A 53 -12.83 3.45 -9.51
C ALA A 53 -13.99 2.62 -10.08
N ALA A 54 -13.98 2.34 -11.38
CA ALA A 54 -14.98 1.52 -12.07
C ALA A 54 -15.05 0.09 -11.52
N ALA A 55 -13.90 -0.51 -11.19
CA ALA A 55 -13.84 -1.85 -10.60
C ALA A 55 -14.59 -1.94 -9.25
N ARG A 56 -14.63 -0.86 -8.47
CA ARG A 56 -15.39 -0.78 -7.19
C ARG A 56 -16.90 -0.82 -7.40
N ALA A 57 -17.39 -0.32 -8.54
CA ALA A 57 -18.78 -0.47 -8.95
C ALA A 57 -19.07 -1.84 -9.58
N GLY A 58 -18.07 -2.73 -9.70
CA GLY A 58 -18.19 -3.99 -10.41
C GLY A 58 -18.26 -3.81 -11.92
N LEU A 59 -17.61 -2.78 -12.45
CA LEU A 59 -17.39 -2.58 -13.88
C LEU A 59 -15.92 -2.86 -14.20
N ARG A 60 -15.68 -3.57 -15.29
CA ARG A 60 -14.35 -3.74 -15.88
C ARG A 60 -14.21 -2.81 -17.05
N GLY A 61 -13.24 -1.89 -17.00
CA GLY A 61 -13.04 -0.92 -18.06
C GLY A 61 -11.56 -0.68 -18.37
N ARG A 62 -11.32 -0.16 -19.59
CA ARG A 62 -9.99 0.26 -20.05
C ARG A 62 -10.07 1.44 -20.98
N TRP A 63 -9.03 2.28 -20.92
CA TRP A 63 -8.83 3.34 -21.89
C TRP A 63 -8.32 2.77 -23.22
N LEU A 64 -8.90 3.21 -24.33
CA LEU A 64 -8.42 2.94 -25.67
C LEU A 64 -8.32 4.25 -26.45
N ARG A 65 -7.28 4.37 -27.26
CA ARG A 65 -7.20 5.44 -28.26
C ARG A 65 -7.94 4.98 -29.51
N ARG A 66 -9.02 5.68 -29.83
CA ARG A 66 -9.88 5.39 -31.00
C ARG A 66 -10.48 6.67 -31.53
N ASP A 67 -10.48 6.83 -32.84
CA ASP A 67 -11.23 7.90 -33.50
C ASP A 67 -12.72 7.66 -33.31
N LEU A 68 -13.53 8.74 -33.25
CA LEU A 68 -14.97 8.62 -33.01
C LEU A 68 -15.66 7.71 -34.06
N GLY A 69 -15.19 7.77 -35.30
CA GLY A 69 -15.71 6.93 -36.39
C GLY A 69 -15.45 5.43 -36.23
N GLN A 70 -14.48 5.07 -35.41
CA GLN A 70 -14.12 3.69 -35.15
C GLN A 70 -14.79 3.10 -33.90
N ILE A 71 -15.67 3.85 -33.22
CA ILE A 71 -16.40 3.38 -32.04
C ILE A 71 -17.72 2.72 -32.49
N PRO A 72 -17.83 1.38 -32.45
CA PRO A 72 -19.06 0.69 -32.84
C PRO A 72 -20.18 0.94 -31.85
N ALA A 73 -21.43 1.02 -32.34
CA ALA A 73 -22.59 1.19 -31.45
C ALA A 73 -22.76 0.06 -30.42
N LEU A 74 -22.24 -1.14 -30.68
CA LEU A 74 -22.31 -2.31 -29.79
C LEU A 74 -21.50 -2.18 -28.50
N VAL A 75 -20.53 -1.28 -28.45
CA VAL A 75 -19.65 -1.09 -27.26
C VAL A 75 -20.06 0.12 -26.43
N LEU A 76 -21.12 0.78 -26.79
CA LEU A 76 -21.68 1.91 -26.04
C LEU A 76 -22.54 1.42 -24.84
N PRO A 77 -22.61 2.16 -23.75
CA PRO A 77 -22.08 3.51 -23.52
C PRO A 77 -20.57 3.53 -23.27
N ALA A 78 -19.89 4.59 -23.73
CA ALA A 78 -18.47 4.83 -23.51
C ALA A 78 -18.21 6.24 -22.96
N LEU A 79 -17.25 6.38 -22.04
CA LEU A 79 -16.87 7.68 -21.50
C LEU A 79 -15.78 8.29 -22.38
N LEU A 80 -16.02 9.45 -22.93
CA LEU A 80 -15.09 10.22 -23.75
C LEU A 80 -14.37 11.26 -22.91
N LEU A 81 -13.06 11.40 -23.12
CA LEU A 81 -12.26 12.49 -22.57
C LEU A 81 -12.16 13.62 -23.59
N LEU A 82 -12.53 14.83 -23.20
CA LEU A 82 -12.44 16.03 -24.02
C LEU A 82 -11.10 16.74 -23.83
N ARG A 83 -10.72 17.59 -24.81
CA ARG A 83 -9.38 18.27 -24.82
C ARG A 83 -9.18 19.26 -23.68
N ASP A 84 -10.26 19.83 -23.16
CA ASP A 84 -10.28 20.78 -22.04
C ASP A 84 -10.30 20.10 -20.65
N GLY A 85 -10.18 18.76 -20.60
CA GLY A 85 -10.23 17.98 -19.37
C GLY A 85 -11.64 17.66 -18.88
N ARG A 86 -12.68 18.10 -19.57
CA ARG A 86 -14.06 17.67 -19.34
C ARG A 86 -14.26 16.22 -19.82
N SER A 87 -15.38 15.62 -19.44
CA SER A 87 -15.77 14.30 -19.88
C SER A 87 -17.24 14.24 -20.25
N ALA A 88 -17.58 13.37 -21.18
CA ALA A 88 -18.96 13.13 -21.58
C ALA A 88 -19.17 11.62 -21.80
N LEU A 89 -20.40 11.16 -21.56
CA LEU A 89 -20.78 9.77 -21.83
C LEU A 89 -21.43 9.70 -23.22
N LEU A 90 -20.84 8.95 -24.13
CA LEU A 90 -21.43 8.65 -25.44
C LEU A 90 -22.40 7.49 -25.27
N LEU A 91 -23.70 7.78 -25.42
CA LEU A 91 -24.78 6.80 -25.25
C LEU A 91 -25.11 6.04 -26.53
N GLY A 92 -24.99 6.70 -27.67
CA GLY A 92 -25.37 6.14 -28.97
C GLY A 92 -25.14 7.10 -30.12
N TRP A 93 -25.38 6.60 -31.33
CA TRP A 93 -25.36 7.38 -32.54
C TRP A 93 -26.82 7.67 -33.01
N ALA A 94 -27.12 8.91 -33.32
CA ALA A 94 -28.41 9.33 -33.88
C ALA A 94 -28.23 9.62 -35.38
N GLY A 95 -28.31 8.57 -36.20
CA GLY A 95 -27.99 8.66 -37.63
C GLY A 95 -26.49 8.66 -37.91
N GLU A 96 -26.07 9.13 -39.07
CA GLU A 96 -24.64 9.16 -39.47
C GLU A 96 -23.91 10.42 -38.98
N SER A 97 -24.63 11.51 -38.68
CA SER A 97 -24.02 12.81 -38.36
C SER A 97 -24.14 13.26 -36.91
N GLN A 98 -24.96 12.61 -36.08
CA GLN A 98 -25.19 13.06 -34.71
C GLN A 98 -24.85 12.01 -33.65
N ALA A 99 -24.33 12.47 -32.52
CA ALA A 99 -24.02 11.68 -31.33
C ALA A 99 -24.95 12.05 -30.16
N ARG A 100 -25.48 11.04 -29.47
CA ARG A 100 -26.21 11.22 -28.20
C ARG A 100 -25.19 11.23 -27.07
N LEU A 101 -25.03 12.38 -26.45
CA LEU A 101 -24.10 12.59 -25.35
C LEU A 101 -24.82 12.91 -24.04
N MET A 102 -24.22 12.52 -22.94
CA MET A 102 -24.57 12.97 -21.60
C MET A 102 -23.31 13.64 -21.00
N PRO A 103 -23.21 14.97 -21.08
CA PRO A 103 -22.11 15.71 -20.47
C PRO A 103 -22.15 15.61 -18.96
N SER A 104 -20.98 15.64 -18.32
CA SER A 104 -20.85 15.62 -16.85
C SER A 104 -21.60 16.77 -16.16
N GLU A 105 -21.80 17.89 -16.85
CA GLU A 105 -22.42 19.11 -16.33
C GLU A 105 -23.96 19.07 -16.28
N THR A 106 -24.58 18.13 -16.97
CA THR A 106 -26.06 18.15 -17.20
C THR A 106 -26.84 17.21 -16.29
N GLU A 107 -26.26 16.69 -15.21
CA GLU A 107 -26.94 15.82 -14.22
C GLU A 107 -27.83 14.72 -14.83
N GLY A 108 -27.38 14.09 -15.91
CA GLY A 108 -28.12 13.04 -16.61
C GLY A 108 -28.96 13.51 -17.80
N GLY A 109 -28.86 14.76 -18.18
CA GLY A 109 -29.51 15.28 -19.40
C GLY A 109 -28.80 14.77 -20.66
N GLU A 110 -29.58 14.25 -21.62
CA GLU A 110 -29.06 13.85 -22.92
C GLU A 110 -29.12 15.02 -23.88
N ILE A 111 -28.06 15.22 -24.67
CA ILE A 111 -27.98 16.21 -25.74
C ILE A 111 -27.59 15.51 -27.05
N LEU A 112 -28.07 16.08 -28.17
CA LEU A 112 -27.61 15.68 -29.50
C LEU A 112 -26.55 16.69 -29.95
N VAL A 113 -25.40 16.19 -30.34
CA VAL A 113 -24.26 17.00 -30.82
C VAL A 113 -23.84 16.49 -32.17
N ASP A 114 -23.53 17.41 -33.09
CA ASP A 114 -23.02 17.07 -34.40
C ASP A 114 -21.63 16.40 -34.25
N ARG A 115 -21.41 15.38 -35.04
CA ARG A 115 -20.20 14.55 -34.95
C ARG A 115 -18.94 15.36 -35.25
N GLU A 116 -18.96 16.28 -36.18
CA GLU A 116 -17.82 17.13 -36.52
C GLU A 116 -17.40 18.02 -35.36
N LEU A 117 -18.36 18.63 -34.65
CA LEU A 117 -18.11 19.43 -33.46
C LEU A 117 -17.54 18.58 -32.32
N LEU A 118 -18.02 17.35 -32.16
CA LEU A 118 -17.51 16.45 -31.15
C LEU A 118 -16.07 15.98 -31.47
N GLU A 119 -15.73 15.80 -32.74
CA GLU A 119 -14.36 15.44 -33.17
C GLU A 119 -13.34 16.54 -32.88
N GLU A 120 -13.73 17.80 -32.94
CA GLU A 120 -12.87 18.93 -32.58
C GLU A 120 -12.53 18.94 -31.09
N ASP A 121 -13.50 18.61 -30.23
CA ASP A 121 -13.33 18.62 -28.78
C ASP A 121 -12.79 17.30 -28.21
N TYR A 122 -12.88 16.21 -28.93
CA TYR A 122 -12.46 14.89 -28.48
C TYR A 122 -10.94 14.74 -28.41
N SER A 123 -10.42 14.19 -27.31
CA SER A 123 -8.97 13.97 -27.10
C SER A 123 -8.41 12.71 -27.78
N GLY A 124 -9.29 11.92 -28.42
CA GLY A 124 -8.90 10.61 -28.97
C GLY A 124 -8.90 9.46 -27.95
N GLN A 125 -9.29 9.70 -26.69
CA GLN A 125 -9.31 8.69 -25.65
C GLN A 125 -10.73 8.40 -25.18
N ALA A 126 -11.13 7.13 -25.26
CA ALA A 126 -12.42 6.65 -24.77
C ALA A 126 -12.23 5.53 -23.75
N PHE A 127 -13.02 5.56 -22.68
CA PHE A 127 -13.07 4.52 -21.67
C PHE A 127 -14.27 3.61 -21.91
N PHE A 128 -13.99 2.36 -22.18
CA PHE A 128 -15.01 1.33 -22.39
C PHE A 128 -15.13 0.49 -21.13
N ALA A 129 -16.34 0.35 -20.62
CA ALA A 129 -16.62 -0.45 -19.45
C ALA A 129 -17.71 -1.49 -19.72
N GLN A 130 -17.58 -2.64 -19.09
CA GLN A 130 -18.56 -3.72 -19.13
C GLN A 130 -18.88 -4.21 -17.72
N PRO A 131 -20.13 -4.61 -17.44
CA PRO A 131 -20.48 -5.25 -16.17
C PRO A 131 -19.66 -6.51 -15.96
N GLN A 132 -19.07 -6.66 -14.80
CA GLN A 132 -18.36 -7.85 -14.42
C GLN A 132 -19.35 -8.97 -14.10
N HIS A 133 -19.38 -10.05 -14.90
CA HIS A 133 -20.21 -11.21 -14.63
C HIS A 133 -19.59 -12.09 -13.52
N LYS A 134 -20.42 -12.81 -12.78
CA LYS A 134 -19.97 -13.68 -11.67
C LYS A 134 -18.92 -14.73 -12.09
N PHE A 135 -18.86 -15.10 -13.37
CA PHE A 135 -17.91 -16.07 -13.91
C PHE A 135 -16.57 -15.45 -14.33
N ASP A 136 -16.46 -14.12 -14.44
CA ASP A 136 -15.22 -13.41 -14.79
C ASP A 136 -14.33 -13.10 -13.58
N LEU A 137 -14.69 -13.57 -12.40
CA LEU A 137 -13.94 -13.34 -11.16
C LEU A 137 -12.49 -13.86 -11.22
N ASP A 138 -12.18 -14.75 -12.15
CA ASP A 138 -10.83 -15.32 -12.30
C ASP A 138 -9.86 -14.52 -13.20
N GLN A 139 -10.35 -13.56 -14.01
CA GLN A 139 -9.49 -12.87 -14.99
C GLN A 139 -9.36 -11.35 -14.83
N GLY A 140 -10.03 -10.72 -13.89
CA GLY A 140 -10.23 -9.26 -13.86
C GLY A 140 -9.76 -8.49 -12.64
N GLU A 141 -9.16 -9.10 -11.65
CA GLU A 141 -8.68 -8.35 -10.48
C GLU A 141 -7.43 -7.53 -10.83
N LEU A 142 -7.60 -6.20 -10.89
CA LEU A 142 -6.49 -5.25 -10.89
C LEU A 142 -5.74 -5.23 -9.54
N VAL A 143 -6.35 -5.83 -8.50
CA VAL A 143 -5.71 -6.11 -7.22
C VAL A 143 -5.34 -7.59 -7.22
N PRO A 144 -4.06 -7.94 -7.14
CA PRO A 144 -3.64 -9.33 -7.03
C PRO A 144 -4.38 -9.99 -5.87
N ARG A 145 -4.99 -11.19 -6.08
CA ARG A 145 -5.49 -12.00 -4.97
C ARG A 145 -4.36 -12.13 -3.96
N ALA A 146 -4.63 -11.91 -2.68
CA ALA A 146 -3.63 -11.86 -1.62
C ALA A 146 -2.64 -13.05 -1.69
N ARG A 147 -3.08 -14.22 -2.12
CA ARG A 147 -2.30 -15.45 -2.17
C ARG A 147 -1.26 -15.54 -3.32
N HIS A 148 -1.36 -14.70 -4.38
CA HIS A 148 -0.46 -14.76 -5.55
C HIS A 148 0.02 -13.39 -6.06
N TRP A 149 -0.09 -12.35 -5.21
CA TRP A 149 0.26 -10.98 -5.56
C TRP A 149 1.66 -10.84 -6.20
N PHE A 150 2.65 -11.53 -5.65
CA PHE A 150 4.03 -11.49 -6.14
C PHE A 150 4.17 -12.09 -7.55
N ARG A 151 3.60 -13.28 -7.74
CA ARG A 151 3.68 -14.00 -9.02
C ARG A 151 2.91 -13.30 -10.15
N ASP A 152 1.78 -12.69 -9.82
CA ASP A 152 0.96 -11.97 -10.80
C ASP A 152 1.62 -10.64 -11.20
N THR A 153 2.31 -9.98 -10.28
CA THR A 153 3.09 -8.79 -10.59
C THR A 153 4.30 -9.10 -11.48
N LEU A 154 5.01 -10.20 -11.23
CA LEU A 154 6.10 -10.68 -12.10
C LEU A 154 5.61 -11.01 -13.50
N LYS A 155 4.46 -11.68 -13.64
CA LYS A 155 3.87 -12.00 -14.95
C LYS A 155 3.58 -10.78 -15.81
N ARG A 156 3.26 -9.62 -15.20
CA ARG A 156 3.03 -8.35 -15.93
C ARG A 156 4.30 -7.79 -16.58
N SER A 157 5.47 -8.15 -16.05
CA SER A 157 6.77 -7.70 -16.58
C SER A 157 7.49 -8.80 -17.37
N ARG A 158 6.80 -9.90 -17.73
CA ARG A 158 7.40 -11.08 -18.36
C ARG A 158 8.21 -10.79 -19.64
N TRP A 159 7.77 -9.84 -20.45
CA TRP A 159 8.47 -9.46 -21.69
C TRP A 159 9.80 -8.77 -21.41
N LEU A 160 9.87 -7.89 -20.41
CA LEU A 160 11.13 -7.24 -19.99
C LEU A 160 12.15 -8.26 -19.47
N TYR A 161 11.67 -9.30 -18.75
CA TYR A 161 12.54 -10.40 -18.33
C TYR A 161 12.96 -11.29 -19.51
N ALA A 162 12.08 -11.52 -20.48
CA ALA A 162 12.43 -12.24 -21.72
C ALA A 162 13.51 -11.52 -22.51
N ASP A 163 13.41 -10.19 -22.67
CA ASP A 163 14.42 -9.36 -23.32
C ASP A 163 15.76 -9.41 -22.57
N ALA A 164 15.74 -9.39 -21.23
CA ALA A 164 16.93 -9.53 -20.40
C ALA A 164 17.58 -10.91 -20.56
N ILE A 165 16.79 -11.99 -20.67
CA ILE A 165 17.28 -13.36 -20.90
C ILE A 165 17.91 -13.45 -22.30
N ALA A 166 17.27 -12.89 -23.33
CA ALA A 166 17.82 -12.85 -24.69
C ALA A 166 19.15 -12.07 -24.75
N ALA A 167 19.21 -10.93 -24.08
CA ALA A 167 20.45 -10.16 -23.95
C ALA A 167 21.56 -10.97 -23.23
N SER A 168 21.25 -11.68 -22.15
CA SER A 168 22.19 -12.55 -21.43
C SER A 168 22.73 -13.67 -22.32
N PHE A 169 21.87 -14.29 -23.12
CA PHE A 169 22.31 -15.29 -24.10
C PHE A 169 23.32 -14.71 -25.09
N MET A 170 23.01 -13.54 -25.67
CA MET A 170 23.94 -12.86 -26.61
C MET A 170 25.25 -12.46 -25.93
N ILE A 171 25.20 -11.91 -24.70
CA ILE A 171 26.38 -11.58 -23.91
C ILE A 171 27.26 -12.82 -23.67
N SER A 172 26.62 -13.97 -23.39
CA SER A 172 27.33 -15.24 -23.18
C SER A 172 28.02 -15.73 -24.46
N LEU A 173 27.38 -15.58 -25.64
CA LEU A 173 27.96 -15.89 -26.94
C LEU A 173 29.13 -14.97 -27.27
N ILE A 174 28.96 -13.64 -27.13
CA ILE A 174 30.04 -12.67 -27.34
C ILE A 174 31.19 -12.97 -26.38
N GLY A 175 30.87 -13.48 -25.22
CA GLY A 175 31.86 -13.90 -24.26
C GLY A 175 32.83 -14.97 -24.71
N LEU A 176 32.47 -15.78 -25.69
CA LEU A 176 33.36 -16.79 -26.27
C LEU A 176 34.40 -16.16 -27.23
N VAL A 177 34.15 -14.95 -27.73
CA VAL A 177 34.96 -14.31 -28.75
C VAL A 177 36.41 -14.11 -28.29
N THR A 178 36.64 -13.65 -27.05
CA THR A 178 37.99 -13.39 -26.52
C THR A 178 38.83 -14.67 -26.38
N PRO A 179 38.37 -15.77 -25.76
CA PRO A 179 39.11 -17.02 -25.68
C PRO A 179 39.41 -17.59 -27.06
N LEU A 180 38.45 -17.53 -27.99
CA LEU A 180 38.63 -18.04 -29.39
C LEU A 180 39.58 -17.16 -30.17
N PHE A 181 39.60 -15.84 -29.96
CA PHE A 181 40.58 -14.92 -30.52
C PHE A 181 42.00 -15.29 -30.08
N VAL A 182 42.20 -15.43 -28.75
CA VAL A 182 43.47 -15.80 -28.17
C VAL A 182 43.96 -17.14 -28.74
N MET A 183 43.06 -18.13 -28.80
CA MET A 183 43.36 -19.45 -29.42
C MET A 183 43.91 -19.28 -30.86
N ASN A 184 43.20 -18.55 -31.72
CA ASN A 184 43.60 -18.36 -33.09
C ASN A 184 44.91 -17.56 -33.22
N VAL A 185 45.14 -16.61 -32.33
CA VAL A 185 46.43 -15.84 -32.34
C VAL A 185 47.61 -16.78 -32.04
N TYR A 186 47.53 -17.61 -30.99
CA TYR A 186 48.63 -18.48 -30.62
C TYR A 186 48.80 -19.68 -31.58
N ASP A 187 47.72 -20.21 -32.15
CA ASP A 187 47.77 -21.41 -33.00
C ASP A 187 48.05 -21.07 -34.48
N ARG A 188 47.66 -19.87 -34.96
CA ARG A 188 47.75 -19.54 -36.38
C ARG A 188 48.56 -18.28 -36.71
N VAL A 189 48.31 -17.18 -35.93
CA VAL A 189 48.92 -15.90 -36.24
C VAL A 189 50.42 -15.89 -35.90
N VAL A 190 50.77 -16.31 -34.68
CA VAL A 190 52.13 -16.30 -34.17
C VAL A 190 53.04 -17.26 -34.98
N PRO A 191 52.67 -18.53 -35.26
CA PRO A 191 53.52 -19.42 -36.00
C PRO A 191 53.73 -19.00 -37.45
N ASN A 192 52.72 -18.37 -38.08
CA ASN A 192 52.75 -18.00 -39.50
C ASN A 192 53.11 -16.51 -39.73
N GLN A 193 53.38 -15.75 -38.67
CA GLN A 193 53.66 -14.30 -38.71
C GLN A 193 52.60 -13.49 -39.50
N ALA A 194 51.33 -13.88 -39.38
CA ALA A 194 50.22 -13.37 -40.18
C ALA A 194 49.64 -12.07 -39.59
N GLU A 195 50.35 -10.95 -39.68
CA GLU A 195 49.97 -9.64 -39.12
C GLU A 195 48.62 -9.11 -39.65
N ALA A 196 48.35 -9.30 -40.94
CA ALA A 196 47.09 -8.89 -41.55
C ALA A 196 45.88 -9.59 -40.87
N THR A 197 46.01 -10.90 -40.59
CA THR A 197 44.99 -11.69 -39.90
C THR A 197 44.79 -11.20 -38.43
N LEU A 198 45.88 -10.81 -37.76
CA LEU A 198 45.83 -10.26 -36.40
C LEU A 198 44.94 -9.02 -36.34
N TRP A 199 45.17 -8.07 -37.26
CA TRP A 199 44.39 -6.84 -37.27
C TRP A 199 42.90 -7.05 -37.58
N VAL A 200 42.59 -7.95 -38.53
CA VAL A 200 41.20 -8.30 -38.84
C VAL A 200 40.51 -8.89 -37.62
N LEU A 201 41.14 -9.84 -36.93
CA LEU A 201 40.62 -10.44 -35.72
C LEU A 201 40.47 -9.42 -34.58
N ALA A 202 41.47 -8.54 -34.39
CA ALA A 202 41.45 -7.52 -33.35
C ALA A 202 40.30 -6.50 -33.56
N ILE A 203 40.08 -6.04 -34.80
CA ILE A 203 38.95 -5.15 -35.14
C ILE A 203 37.61 -5.86 -34.88
N GLY A 204 37.49 -7.14 -35.26
CA GLY A 204 36.31 -7.94 -35.01
C GLY A 204 35.98 -8.09 -33.51
N VAL A 205 37.01 -8.35 -32.69
CA VAL A 205 36.87 -8.43 -31.23
C VAL A 205 36.53 -7.07 -30.63
N GLY A 206 37.14 -5.99 -31.12
CA GLY A 206 36.80 -4.62 -30.73
C GLY A 206 35.34 -4.30 -30.98
N GLY A 207 34.79 -4.68 -32.14
CA GLY A 207 33.38 -4.55 -32.46
C GLY A 207 32.49 -5.38 -31.50
N ALA A 208 32.92 -6.63 -31.22
CA ALA A 208 32.20 -7.50 -30.28
C ALA A 208 32.14 -6.86 -28.87
N PHE A 209 33.18 -6.21 -28.38
CA PHE A 209 33.19 -5.51 -27.11
C PHE A 209 32.23 -4.31 -27.06
N VAL A 210 32.10 -3.57 -28.17
CA VAL A 210 31.10 -2.49 -28.25
C VAL A 210 29.67 -3.07 -28.13
N PHE A 211 29.40 -4.15 -28.84
CA PHE A 211 28.11 -4.84 -28.71
C PHE A 211 27.88 -5.39 -27.30
N ASP A 212 28.88 -5.98 -26.65
CA ASP A 212 28.80 -6.48 -25.28
C ASP A 212 28.43 -5.35 -24.31
N LEU A 213 29.07 -4.16 -24.46
CA LEU A 213 28.77 -2.99 -23.65
C LEU A 213 27.32 -2.52 -23.84
N ILE A 214 26.86 -2.43 -25.09
CA ILE A 214 25.48 -2.03 -25.40
C ILE A 214 24.49 -3.02 -24.80
N LEU A 215 24.69 -4.33 -24.99
CA LEU A 215 23.80 -5.36 -24.47
C LEU A 215 23.76 -5.41 -22.94
N LYS A 216 24.90 -5.26 -22.27
CA LYS A 216 24.96 -5.20 -20.79
C LYS A 216 24.21 -3.99 -20.26
N THR A 217 24.36 -2.84 -20.91
CA THR A 217 23.64 -1.60 -20.54
C THR A 217 22.13 -1.76 -20.76
N LEU A 218 21.73 -2.29 -21.91
CA LEU A 218 20.32 -2.54 -22.25
C LEU A 218 19.70 -3.55 -21.30
N ARG A 219 20.39 -4.65 -20.99
CA ARG A 219 19.95 -5.64 -20.01
C ARG A 219 19.72 -5.03 -18.63
N GLY A 220 20.69 -4.20 -18.16
CA GLY A 220 20.57 -3.48 -16.90
C GLY A 220 19.32 -2.60 -16.88
N PHE A 221 19.12 -1.82 -17.94
CA PHE A 221 17.95 -0.95 -18.09
C PHE A 221 16.62 -1.73 -18.07
N CYS A 222 16.53 -2.86 -18.78
CA CYS A 222 15.32 -3.71 -18.80
C CYS A 222 15.00 -4.26 -17.40
N LEU A 223 16.03 -4.73 -16.67
CA LEU A 223 15.84 -5.26 -15.31
C LEU A 223 15.45 -4.14 -14.33
N ASP A 224 16.06 -2.97 -14.41
CA ASP A 224 15.71 -1.82 -13.57
C ASP A 224 14.29 -1.32 -13.84
N LEU A 225 13.88 -1.28 -15.10
CA LEU A 225 12.53 -0.88 -15.50
C LEU A 225 11.49 -1.89 -14.98
N ALA A 226 11.76 -3.20 -15.10
CA ALA A 226 10.92 -4.26 -14.56
C ALA A 226 10.80 -4.17 -13.04
N GLY A 227 11.94 -3.91 -12.35
CA GLY A 227 12.00 -3.70 -10.90
C GLY A 227 11.18 -2.49 -10.45
N LYS A 228 11.36 -1.33 -11.09
CA LYS A 228 10.60 -0.10 -10.77
C LYS A 228 9.10 -0.26 -11.00
N LYS A 229 8.70 -0.89 -12.11
CA LYS A 229 7.28 -1.17 -12.38
C LYS A 229 6.66 -2.07 -11.31
N THR A 230 7.39 -3.11 -10.91
CA THR A 230 6.98 -4.05 -9.85
C THR A 230 6.85 -3.31 -8.51
N ASP A 231 7.83 -2.46 -8.16
CA ASP A 231 7.85 -1.67 -6.94
C ASP A 231 6.64 -0.75 -6.81
N LEU A 232 6.32 0.02 -7.85
CA LEU A 232 5.15 0.92 -7.85
C LEU A 232 3.84 0.18 -7.61
N ILE A 233 3.65 -0.96 -8.28
CA ILE A 233 2.43 -1.77 -8.14
C ILE A 233 2.32 -2.32 -6.72
N ILE A 234 3.39 -2.91 -6.19
CA ILE A 234 3.37 -3.57 -4.89
C ILE A 234 3.26 -2.53 -3.77
N SER A 235 4.02 -1.43 -3.83
CA SER A 235 3.95 -0.36 -2.83
C SER A 235 2.55 0.25 -2.75
N ALA A 236 1.92 0.53 -3.90
CA ALA A 236 0.55 1.04 -3.94
C ALA A 236 -0.45 0.03 -3.36
N THR A 237 -0.33 -1.26 -3.73
CA THR A 237 -1.20 -2.33 -3.23
C THR A 237 -1.02 -2.55 -1.73
N LEU A 238 0.23 -2.54 -1.26
CA LEU A 238 0.54 -2.70 0.17
C LEU A 238 -0.04 -1.54 0.99
N PHE A 239 0.13 -0.30 0.53
CA PHE A 239 -0.44 0.86 1.21
C PHE A 239 -1.97 0.84 1.21
N GLU A 240 -2.61 0.42 0.12
CA GLU A 240 -4.06 0.22 0.05
C GLU A 240 -4.53 -0.84 1.07
N ARG A 241 -3.81 -1.95 1.21
CA ARG A 241 -4.10 -3.01 2.19
C ARG A 241 -3.94 -2.53 3.63
N ILE A 242 -2.90 -1.75 3.91
CA ILE A 242 -2.66 -1.18 5.24
C ILE A 242 -3.77 -0.21 5.63
N THR A 243 -4.16 0.68 4.73
CA THR A 243 -5.21 1.67 5.01
C THR A 243 -6.61 1.07 5.06
N GLY A 244 -6.84 -0.05 4.38
CA GLY A 244 -8.11 -0.79 4.38
C GLY A 244 -8.23 -1.88 5.45
N MET A 245 -7.23 -2.10 6.31
CA MET A 245 -7.30 -3.15 7.34
C MET A 245 -8.35 -2.84 8.40
N ARG A 246 -8.95 -3.90 8.96
CA ARG A 246 -9.85 -3.78 10.12
C ARG A 246 -9.07 -3.33 11.36
N MET A 247 -9.60 -2.35 12.08
CA MET A 247 -8.94 -1.79 13.28
C MET A 247 -8.67 -2.82 14.39
N THR A 248 -9.46 -3.89 14.47
CA THR A 248 -9.23 -5.01 15.40
C THR A 248 -7.92 -5.76 15.14
N HIS A 249 -7.39 -5.68 13.90
CA HIS A 249 -6.13 -6.33 13.49
C HIS A 249 -4.97 -5.33 13.36
N ARG A 250 -5.15 -4.11 13.86
CA ARG A 250 -4.08 -3.12 13.89
C ARG A 250 -2.90 -3.66 14.71
N PRO A 251 -1.67 -3.67 14.14
CA PRO A 251 -0.48 -4.12 14.87
C PRO A 251 -0.25 -3.29 16.14
N ALA A 252 0.06 -3.96 17.24
CA ALA A 252 0.31 -3.30 18.52
C ALA A 252 1.57 -2.40 18.47
N ARG A 253 2.58 -2.81 17.67
CA ARG A 253 3.85 -2.09 17.52
C ARG A 253 3.97 -1.47 16.13
N VAL A 254 3.70 -0.19 16.02
CA VAL A 254 3.77 0.57 14.75
C VAL A 254 5.19 0.58 14.18
N GLY A 255 6.22 0.66 15.05
CA GLY A 255 7.63 0.67 14.63
C GLY A 255 8.05 -0.63 13.92
N THR A 256 7.68 -1.79 14.46
CA THR A 256 7.95 -3.10 13.83
C THR A 256 7.26 -3.20 12.48
N PHE A 257 6.02 -2.71 12.39
CA PHE A 257 5.26 -2.72 11.15
C PHE A 257 5.87 -1.79 10.08
N ALA A 258 6.32 -0.60 10.47
CA ALA A 258 7.04 0.32 9.59
C ALA A 258 8.35 -0.29 9.08
N GLN A 259 9.07 -1.06 9.92
CA GLN A 259 10.26 -1.77 9.51
C GLN A 259 9.97 -2.81 8.43
N HIS A 260 8.89 -3.58 8.54
CA HIS A 260 8.51 -4.57 7.52
C HIS A 260 8.23 -3.90 6.16
N ILE A 261 7.66 -2.69 6.16
CA ILE A 261 7.48 -1.91 4.92
C ILE A 261 8.85 -1.49 4.35
N HIS A 262 9.79 -1.10 5.22
CA HIS A 262 11.15 -0.74 4.80
C HIS A 262 11.90 -1.96 4.24
N GLU A 263 11.72 -3.14 4.84
CA GLU A 263 12.32 -4.39 4.33
C GLU A 263 11.85 -4.75 2.92
N PHE A 264 10.67 -4.28 2.49
CA PHE A 264 10.23 -4.43 1.11
C PHE A 264 11.19 -3.77 0.10
N GLN A 265 11.93 -2.73 0.49
CA GLN A 265 12.99 -2.16 -0.34
C GLN A 265 14.08 -3.18 -0.67
N SER A 266 14.42 -4.06 0.27
CA SER A 266 15.40 -5.14 0.04
C SER A 266 14.92 -6.14 -1.00
N LEU A 267 13.63 -6.44 -1.03
CA LEU A 267 13.01 -7.29 -2.07
C LEU A 267 13.08 -6.61 -3.45
N ARG A 268 12.79 -5.32 -3.50
CA ARG A 268 12.94 -4.52 -4.72
C ARG A 268 14.36 -4.55 -5.27
N GLU A 269 15.35 -4.31 -4.40
CA GLU A 269 16.76 -4.36 -4.77
C GLU A 269 17.17 -5.74 -5.25
N PHE A 270 16.63 -6.81 -4.68
CA PHE A 270 16.85 -8.17 -5.18
C PHE A 270 16.31 -8.35 -6.60
N LEU A 271 15.08 -7.88 -6.87
CA LEU A 271 14.44 -8.02 -8.18
C LEU A 271 15.06 -7.15 -9.28
N ALA A 272 15.60 -5.98 -8.92
CA ALA A 272 16.26 -5.04 -9.83
C ALA A 272 17.78 -5.24 -9.92
N SER A 273 18.34 -6.19 -9.14
CA SER A 273 19.79 -6.28 -8.97
C SER A 273 20.50 -7.06 -10.09
N LEU A 274 21.78 -6.74 -10.27
CA LEU A 274 22.75 -7.55 -11.02
C LEU A 274 22.78 -9.02 -10.56
N THR A 275 22.27 -9.29 -9.36
CA THR A 275 22.13 -10.62 -8.77
C THR A 275 21.13 -11.47 -9.56
N LEU A 276 20.02 -10.88 -10.02
CA LEU A 276 19.07 -11.56 -10.89
C LEU A 276 19.69 -11.84 -12.27
N ALA A 277 20.49 -10.89 -12.77
CA ALA A 277 21.26 -11.10 -14.00
C ALA A 277 22.20 -12.31 -13.90
N SER A 278 22.89 -12.48 -12.78
CA SER A 278 23.77 -13.63 -12.54
C SER A 278 23.00 -14.97 -12.48
N LEU A 279 21.79 -14.95 -11.94
CA LEU A 279 20.91 -16.14 -11.96
C LEU A 279 20.48 -16.50 -13.38
N ILE A 280 20.21 -15.49 -14.20
CA ILE A 280 19.89 -15.66 -15.62
C ILE A 280 21.10 -16.19 -16.39
N ASP A 281 22.33 -15.77 -16.03
CA ASP A 281 23.56 -16.19 -16.69
C ASP A 281 23.97 -17.65 -16.33
N LEU A 282 23.53 -18.20 -15.19
CA LEU A 282 23.85 -19.56 -14.74
C LEU A 282 23.61 -20.67 -15.79
N PRO A 283 22.44 -20.77 -16.45
CA PRO A 283 22.21 -21.80 -17.48
C PRO A 283 23.17 -21.72 -18.65
N PHE A 284 23.64 -20.50 -18.98
CA PHE A 284 24.54 -20.27 -20.12
C PHE A 284 25.98 -20.71 -19.81
N THR A 285 26.34 -20.98 -18.54
CA THR A 285 27.65 -21.58 -18.20
C THR A 285 27.79 -22.96 -18.78
N LEU A 286 26.68 -23.72 -18.95
CA LEU A 286 26.70 -25.04 -19.62
C LEU A 286 27.13 -24.94 -21.08
N LEU A 287 26.76 -23.87 -21.77
CA LEU A 287 27.22 -23.61 -23.13
C LEU A 287 28.75 -23.39 -23.17
N ILE A 288 29.31 -22.67 -22.19
CA ILE A 288 30.76 -22.47 -22.10
C ILE A 288 31.46 -23.80 -21.82
N VAL A 289 30.91 -24.64 -20.93
CA VAL A 289 31.46 -25.97 -20.65
C VAL A 289 31.39 -26.88 -21.90
N ALA A 290 30.33 -26.82 -22.70
CA ALA A 290 30.22 -27.52 -23.97
C ALA A 290 31.31 -27.08 -24.96
N VAL A 291 31.63 -25.80 -25.04
CA VAL A 291 32.72 -25.28 -25.88
C VAL A 291 34.08 -25.81 -25.40
N ILE A 292 34.31 -25.85 -24.08
CA ILE A 292 35.53 -26.46 -23.48
C ILE A 292 35.61 -27.94 -23.89
N ALA A 293 34.48 -28.68 -23.90
CA ALA A 293 34.44 -30.10 -24.31
C ALA A 293 34.82 -30.30 -25.78
N VAL A 294 34.43 -29.36 -26.65
CA VAL A 294 34.80 -29.42 -28.09
C VAL A 294 36.30 -29.12 -28.32
N ILE A 295 36.86 -28.17 -27.54
CA ILE A 295 38.26 -27.74 -27.73
C ILE A 295 39.24 -28.65 -27.00
N GLY A 296 38.96 -28.94 -25.70
CA GLY A 296 39.88 -29.61 -24.78
C GLY A 296 39.43 -30.99 -24.32
N GLY A 297 38.32 -31.52 -24.89
CA GLY A 297 37.83 -32.87 -24.60
C GLY A 297 37.61 -33.09 -23.08
N HIS A 298 38.44 -33.94 -22.49
CA HIS A 298 38.35 -34.31 -21.06
C HIS A 298 38.55 -33.16 -20.07
N LEU A 299 39.14 -32.00 -20.47
CA LEU A 299 39.28 -30.85 -19.61
C LEU A 299 37.94 -30.25 -19.18
N ALA A 300 36.87 -30.52 -19.92
CA ALA A 300 35.52 -30.05 -19.56
C ALA A 300 34.98 -30.65 -18.24
N TRP A 301 35.51 -31.84 -17.84
CA TRP A 301 35.10 -32.44 -16.58
C TRP A 301 35.51 -31.63 -15.37
N ILE A 302 36.57 -30.80 -15.47
CA ILE A 302 37.09 -30.00 -14.36
C ILE A 302 36.07 -28.95 -13.92
N PRO A 303 35.62 -27.99 -14.77
CA PRO A 303 34.58 -27.06 -14.41
C PRO A 303 33.25 -27.77 -14.10
N LEU A 304 32.91 -28.88 -14.80
CA LEU A 304 31.69 -29.62 -14.54
C LEU A 304 31.63 -30.20 -13.13
N MET A 305 32.75 -30.69 -12.58
CA MET A 305 32.86 -31.22 -11.20
C MET A 305 33.01 -30.10 -10.18
N ALA A 306 33.59 -28.96 -10.54
CA ALA A 306 33.69 -27.80 -9.65
C ALA A 306 32.31 -27.20 -9.31
N PHE A 307 31.34 -27.29 -10.23
CA PHE A 307 29.95 -26.81 -10.01
C PHE A 307 29.27 -27.47 -8.80
N PRO A 308 29.07 -28.81 -8.73
CA PRO A 308 28.42 -29.44 -7.60
C PRO A 308 29.18 -29.25 -6.30
N LEU A 309 30.52 -29.17 -6.36
CA LEU A 309 31.34 -28.92 -5.17
C LEU A 309 31.12 -27.52 -4.61
N ALA A 310 31.11 -26.49 -5.44
CA ALA A 310 30.80 -25.11 -5.05
C ALA A 310 29.36 -24.97 -4.54
N ALA A 311 28.41 -25.63 -5.20
CA ALA A 311 27.01 -25.69 -4.77
C ALA A 311 26.88 -26.39 -3.41
N GLY A 312 27.60 -27.49 -3.18
CA GLY A 312 27.63 -28.21 -1.90
C GLY A 312 28.16 -27.34 -0.74
N ILE A 313 29.26 -26.60 -0.95
CA ILE A 313 29.79 -25.64 0.02
C ILE A 313 28.75 -24.56 0.33
N SER A 314 28.13 -23.99 -0.71
CA SER A 314 27.13 -22.94 -0.54
C SER A 314 25.88 -23.44 0.20
N LEU A 315 25.41 -24.64 -0.09
CA LEU A 315 24.27 -25.28 0.59
C LEU A 315 24.57 -25.62 2.06
N ALA A 316 25.81 -26.07 2.36
CA ALA A 316 26.21 -26.35 3.73
C ALA A 316 26.20 -25.09 4.60
N LEU A 317 26.58 -23.93 4.04
CA LEU A 317 26.60 -22.66 4.74
C LEU A 317 25.21 -21.97 4.76
N GLN A 318 24.26 -22.42 3.95
CA GLN A 318 22.96 -21.78 3.79
C GLN A 318 22.13 -21.77 5.09
N ARG A 319 22.06 -22.90 5.82
CA ARG A 319 21.26 -23.01 7.05
C ARG A 319 21.76 -22.07 8.15
N PRO A 320 23.05 -22.11 8.55
CA PRO A 320 23.56 -21.23 9.60
C PRO A 320 23.49 -19.75 9.20
N LEU A 321 23.58 -19.43 7.92
CA LEU A 321 23.42 -18.07 7.41
C LEU A 321 21.96 -17.63 7.50
N ALA A 322 21.00 -18.46 7.09
CA ALA A 322 19.58 -18.15 7.15
C ALA A 322 19.11 -17.88 8.57
N ASP A 323 19.46 -18.76 9.54
CA ASP A 323 19.13 -18.58 10.97
C ASP A 323 19.73 -17.30 11.55
N THR A 324 20.96 -16.96 11.14
CA THR A 324 21.64 -15.75 11.61
C THR A 324 20.95 -14.50 11.06
N LEU A 325 20.56 -14.51 9.77
CA LEU A 325 19.86 -13.40 9.12
C LEU A 325 18.45 -13.20 9.70
N GLU A 326 17.67 -14.26 9.90
CA GLU A 326 16.34 -14.18 10.49
C GLU A 326 16.38 -13.53 11.89
N ARG A 327 17.30 -13.95 12.74
CA ARG A 327 17.51 -13.33 14.06
C ARG A 327 17.98 -11.88 13.97
N SER A 328 18.86 -11.56 13.03
CA SER A 328 19.33 -10.19 12.80
C SER A 328 18.18 -9.27 12.36
N MET A 329 17.29 -9.74 11.46
CA MET A 329 16.12 -8.98 11.02
C MET A 329 15.13 -8.74 12.16
N ALA A 330 14.84 -9.76 12.99
CA ALA A 330 13.97 -9.62 14.16
C ALA A 330 14.50 -8.57 15.16
N LEU A 331 15.80 -8.62 15.49
CA LEU A 331 16.43 -7.64 16.39
C LEU A 331 16.53 -6.24 15.76
N SER A 332 16.69 -6.14 14.43
CA SER A 332 16.66 -4.86 13.73
C SER A 332 15.26 -4.20 13.81
N ALA A 333 14.20 -5.00 13.69
CA ALA A 333 12.83 -4.55 13.87
C ALA A 333 12.56 -4.10 15.32
N GLU A 334 13.08 -4.84 16.32
CA GLU A 334 12.97 -4.46 17.73
C GLU A 334 13.72 -3.15 18.02
N ARG A 335 14.94 -3.00 17.49
CA ARG A 335 15.74 -1.76 17.58
C ARG A 335 14.97 -0.57 17.00
N GLN A 336 14.38 -0.72 15.80
CA GLN A 336 13.63 0.35 15.16
C GLN A 336 12.38 0.70 15.95
N SER A 337 11.67 -0.29 16.49
CA SER A 337 10.52 -0.09 17.36
C SER A 337 10.89 0.66 18.63
N GLY A 338 12.00 0.27 19.29
CA GLY A 338 12.51 0.94 20.47
C GLY A 338 12.92 2.40 20.23
N LEU A 339 13.51 2.69 19.06
CA LEU A 339 13.84 4.06 18.66
C LEU A 339 12.58 4.93 18.51
N ILE A 340 11.58 4.44 17.78
CA ILE A 340 10.32 5.17 17.56
C ILE A 340 9.58 5.38 18.90
N GLU A 341 9.55 4.37 19.76
CA GLU A 341 8.96 4.45 21.10
C GLU A 341 9.68 5.51 21.96
N THR A 342 11.02 5.47 21.98
CA THR A 342 11.82 6.41 22.78
C THR A 342 11.66 7.84 22.28
N LEU A 343 11.67 8.09 20.97
CA LEU A 343 11.46 9.41 20.39
C LEU A 343 10.02 9.89 20.60
N GLY A 344 9.04 9.01 20.47
CA GLY A 344 7.64 9.33 20.71
C GLY A 344 7.29 9.64 22.16
N GLY A 345 8.08 9.08 23.10
CA GLY A 345 7.91 9.30 24.54
C GLY A 345 9.09 10.06 25.20
N LEU A 346 9.81 10.90 24.43
CA LEU A 346 11.04 11.54 24.90
C LEU A 346 10.82 12.39 26.14
N ASP A 347 9.67 13.08 26.26
CA ASP A 347 9.31 13.87 27.44
C ASP A 347 9.24 12.97 28.69
N ALA A 348 8.61 11.79 28.57
CA ALA A 348 8.53 10.83 29.67
C ALA A 348 9.91 10.29 30.05
N VAL A 349 10.78 10.02 29.08
CA VAL A 349 12.16 9.60 29.33
C VAL A 349 12.91 10.68 30.11
N LYS A 350 12.77 11.95 29.71
CA LYS A 350 13.43 13.10 30.36
C LYS A 350 12.92 13.33 31.79
N VAL A 351 11.60 13.37 31.98
CA VAL A 351 10.99 13.64 33.28
C VAL A 351 11.33 12.54 34.31
N ASN A 352 11.47 11.30 33.86
CA ASN A 352 11.78 10.18 34.74
C ASN A 352 13.28 9.87 34.82
N ASN A 353 14.16 10.67 34.21
CA ASN A 353 15.63 10.45 34.15
C ASN A 353 15.97 9.01 33.66
N ALA A 354 15.20 8.51 32.68
CA ALA A 354 15.32 7.14 32.17
C ALA A 354 16.29 7.01 30.98
N GLU A 355 17.12 8.04 30.72
CA GLU A 355 18.05 8.05 29.57
C GLU A 355 19.04 6.90 29.66
N SER A 356 19.62 6.67 30.84
CA SER A 356 20.61 5.61 31.06
C SER A 356 20.03 4.22 30.82
N GLU A 357 18.78 3.98 31.22
CA GLU A 357 18.09 2.71 30.98
C GLU A 357 17.84 2.49 29.49
N ARG A 358 17.33 3.52 28.79
CA ARG A 358 17.09 3.46 27.34
C ARG A 358 18.38 3.31 26.54
N GLN A 359 19.45 3.99 26.96
CA GLN A 359 20.77 3.86 26.36
C GLN A 359 21.32 2.43 26.55
N TYR A 360 21.21 1.88 27.73
CA TYR A 360 21.65 0.51 28.01
C TYR A 360 20.95 -0.53 27.14
N LEU A 361 19.61 -0.44 27.03
CA LEU A 361 18.83 -1.31 26.14
C LEU A 361 19.25 -1.17 24.68
N TRP A 362 19.49 0.06 24.23
CA TRP A 362 19.97 0.35 22.89
C TRP A 362 21.35 -0.26 22.63
N GLU A 363 22.31 -0.07 23.53
CA GLU A 363 23.66 -0.62 23.41
C GLU A 363 23.65 -2.16 23.43
N GLN A 364 22.84 -2.78 24.29
CA GLN A 364 22.65 -4.23 24.30
C GLN A 364 22.13 -4.77 22.96
N THR A 365 21.12 -4.11 22.42
CA THR A 365 20.52 -4.50 21.14
C THR A 365 21.53 -4.34 19.99
N ILE A 366 22.24 -3.20 19.93
CA ILE A 366 23.28 -2.96 18.91
C ILE A 366 24.44 -3.96 19.07
N GLY A 367 24.89 -4.22 20.28
CA GLY A 367 25.96 -5.18 20.53
C GLY A 367 25.61 -6.60 20.08
N THR A 368 24.35 -7.01 20.29
CA THR A 368 23.87 -8.32 19.86
C THR A 368 23.69 -8.37 18.35
N LEU A 369 23.10 -7.32 17.76
CA LEU A 369 22.93 -7.17 16.32
C LEU A 369 24.30 -7.19 15.61
N GLY A 370 25.28 -6.43 16.10
CA GLY A 370 26.63 -6.39 15.54
C GLY A 370 27.32 -7.75 15.52
N ARG A 371 27.14 -8.56 16.56
CA ARG A 371 27.66 -9.96 16.60
C ARG A 371 27.00 -10.85 15.53
N LEU A 372 25.68 -10.72 15.34
CA LEU A 372 24.96 -11.48 14.31
C LEU A 372 25.35 -11.04 12.90
N GLU A 373 25.45 -9.74 12.68
CA GLU A 373 25.89 -9.19 11.39
C GLU A 373 27.31 -9.61 11.04
N LEU A 374 28.22 -9.56 12.02
CA LEU A 374 29.60 -10.04 11.85
C LEU A 374 29.64 -11.52 11.46
N ARG A 375 28.84 -12.36 12.15
CA ARG A 375 28.72 -13.79 11.85
C ARG A 375 28.14 -14.02 10.45
N ALA A 376 27.11 -13.27 10.05
CA ALA A 376 26.53 -13.37 8.72
C ALA A 376 27.54 -12.99 7.63
N ARG A 377 28.29 -11.88 7.83
CA ARG A 377 29.37 -11.47 6.92
C ARG A 377 30.47 -12.51 6.83
N MET A 378 30.90 -13.07 7.96
CA MET A 378 31.92 -14.12 7.98
C MET A 378 31.49 -15.38 7.22
N LEU A 379 30.24 -15.86 7.41
CA LEU A 379 29.69 -16.98 6.66
C LEU A 379 29.59 -16.69 5.15
N SER A 380 29.14 -15.50 4.79
CA SER A 380 29.06 -15.07 3.40
C SER A 380 30.44 -14.94 2.74
N SER A 381 31.42 -14.36 3.45
CA SER A 381 32.80 -14.28 2.99
C SER A 381 33.45 -15.63 2.84
N LEU A 382 33.19 -16.56 3.78
CA LEU A 382 33.71 -17.94 3.71
C LEU A 382 33.15 -18.64 2.46
N ALA A 383 31.85 -18.51 2.17
CA ALA A 383 31.26 -19.10 0.97
C ALA A 383 31.85 -18.51 -0.32
N LEU A 384 32.01 -17.17 -0.38
CA LEU A 384 32.59 -16.50 -1.53
C LEU A 384 34.07 -16.90 -1.75
N ASN A 385 34.89 -16.81 -0.70
CA ASN A 385 36.32 -17.12 -0.77
C ASN A 385 36.58 -18.60 -1.07
N SER A 386 35.77 -19.52 -0.51
CA SER A 386 35.87 -20.94 -0.83
C SER A 386 35.56 -21.22 -2.30
N THR A 387 34.56 -20.54 -2.88
CA THR A 387 34.23 -20.66 -4.29
C THR A 387 35.33 -20.07 -5.19
N MET A 388 35.91 -18.94 -4.81
CA MET A 388 37.05 -18.36 -5.54
C MET A 388 38.30 -19.25 -5.48
N ALA A 389 38.59 -19.84 -4.31
CA ALA A 389 39.70 -20.80 -4.16
C ALA A 389 39.49 -22.03 -5.03
N LEU A 390 38.26 -22.55 -5.10
CA LEU A 390 37.92 -23.68 -5.96
C LEU A 390 38.09 -23.32 -7.45
N GLN A 391 37.72 -22.12 -7.87
CA GLN A 391 37.91 -21.62 -9.23
C GLN A 391 39.41 -21.53 -9.57
N GLN A 392 40.25 -21.02 -8.67
CA GLN A 392 41.70 -20.95 -8.87
C GLN A 392 42.33 -22.35 -8.98
N LEU A 393 41.93 -23.27 -8.09
CA LEU A 393 42.38 -24.67 -8.11
C LEU A 393 41.98 -25.35 -9.43
N ALA A 394 40.73 -25.16 -9.89
CA ALA A 394 40.26 -25.67 -11.18
C ALA A 394 41.12 -25.15 -12.33
N GLY A 395 41.50 -23.87 -12.30
CA GLY A 395 42.40 -23.26 -13.28
C GLY A 395 43.80 -23.95 -13.30
N VAL A 396 44.38 -24.19 -12.11
CA VAL A 396 45.67 -24.90 -12.01
C VAL A 396 45.56 -26.32 -12.56
N VAL A 397 44.50 -27.06 -12.22
CA VAL A 397 44.28 -28.43 -12.68
C VAL A 397 44.12 -28.47 -14.22
N ILE A 398 43.40 -27.50 -14.82
CA ILE A 398 43.29 -27.37 -16.28
C ILE A 398 44.64 -27.19 -16.93
N ILE A 399 45.51 -26.30 -16.34
CA ILE A 399 46.85 -26.07 -16.92
C ILE A 399 47.67 -27.38 -16.84
N VAL A 400 47.70 -28.04 -15.66
CA VAL A 400 48.49 -29.25 -15.49
C VAL A 400 48.05 -30.37 -16.43
N LEU A 401 46.78 -30.67 -16.48
CA LEU A 401 46.22 -31.74 -17.38
C LEU A 401 46.30 -31.35 -18.84
N GLY A 402 46.14 -30.06 -19.16
CA GLY A 402 46.26 -29.54 -20.52
C GLY A 402 47.69 -29.63 -21.06
N VAL A 403 48.71 -29.39 -20.21
CA VAL A 403 50.11 -29.62 -20.59
C VAL A 403 50.36 -31.09 -20.95
N TYR A 404 49.82 -32.06 -20.17
CA TYR A 404 49.93 -33.49 -20.56
C TYR A 404 49.27 -33.78 -21.89
N GLN A 405 48.12 -33.14 -22.19
CA GLN A 405 47.46 -33.31 -23.48
C GLN A 405 48.25 -32.70 -24.65
N ILE A 406 48.93 -31.56 -24.39
CA ILE A 406 49.82 -30.97 -25.40
C ILE A 406 51.01 -31.89 -25.69
N ILE A 407 51.66 -32.44 -24.66
CA ILE A 407 52.74 -33.43 -24.80
C ILE A 407 52.29 -34.66 -25.61
N ALA A 408 51.05 -35.11 -25.39
CA ALA A 408 50.41 -36.20 -26.12
C ALA A 408 49.93 -35.81 -27.53
N GLY A 409 50.13 -34.58 -28.00
CA GLY A 409 49.71 -34.06 -29.30
C GLY A 409 48.20 -33.94 -29.51
N GLN A 410 47.40 -33.98 -28.41
CA GLN A 410 45.94 -33.93 -28.44
C GLN A 410 45.35 -32.52 -28.32
N LEU A 411 46.14 -31.55 -27.86
CA LEU A 411 45.68 -30.18 -27.63
C LEU A 411 46.78 -29.20 -28.15
N SER A 412 46.35 -28.05 -28.70
CA SER A 412 47.23 -26.96 -29.05
C SER A 412 47.52 -26.04 -27.90
N MET A 413 48.57 -25.22 -27.95
CA MET A 413 48.91 -24.21 -26.95
C MET A 413 47.76 -23.18 -26.80
N GLY A 414 47.22 -22.69 -27.95
CA GLY A 414 46.10 -21.78 -27.98
C GLY A 414 44.84 -22.40 -27.43
N GLY A 415 44.61 -23.69 -27.69
CA GLY A 415 43.49 -24.48 -27.13
C GLY A 415 43.56 -24.53 -25.60
N LEU A 416 44.73 -24.77 -25.01
CA LEU A 416 44.91 -24.75 -23.55
C LEU A 416 44.58 -23.39 -22.94
N ILE A 417 45.10 -22.31 -23.50
CA ILE A 417 44.87 -20.94 -23.04
C ILE A 417 43.35 -20.62 -23.14
N ALA A 418 42.71 -21.04 -24.23
CA ALA A 418 41.27 -20.84 -24.41
C ALA A 418 40.45 -21.61 -23.37
N CYS A 419 40.78 -22.87 -23.08
CA CYS A 419 40.13 -23.70 -22.06
C CYS A 419 40.29 -23.09 -20.66
N TYR A 420 41.46 -22.58 -20.31
CA TYR A 420 41.72 -21.90 -19.05
C TYR A 420 40.87 -20.63 -18.92
N MET A 421 40.87 -19.77 -19.95
CA MET A 421 40.02 -18.54 -19.95
C MET A 421 38.53 -18.85 -19.86
N LEU A 422 38.07 -19.84 -20.64
CA LEU A 422 36.66 -20.28 -20.64
C LEU A 422 36.26 -20.86 -19.29
N SER A 423 37.14 -21.64 -18.63
CA SER A 423 36.86 -22.19 -17.30
C SER A 423 36.71 -21.08 -16.26
N GLY A 424 37.57 -20.09 -16.26
CA GLY A 424 37.44 -18.92 -15.38
C GLY A 424 36.11 -18.20 -15.59
N ARG A 425 35.68 -18.10 -16.85
CA ARG A 425 34.40 -17.46 -17.20
C ARG A 425 33.18 -18.34 -16.84
N ALA A 426 33.26 -19.66 -17.02
CA ALA A 426 32.22 -20.60 -16.62
C ALA A 426 32.00 -20.58 -15.10
N LEU A 427 33.09 -20.57 -14.31
CA LEU A 427 33.03 -20.59 -12.86
C LEU A 427 32.77 -19.21 -12.22
N GLY A 428 32.91 -18.10 -12.97
CA GLY A 428 32.67 -16.74 -12.46
C GLY A 428 31.35 -16.51 -11.77
N PRO A 429 30.21 -16.88 -12.38
CA PRO A 429 28.88 -16.76 -11.75
C PRO A 429 28.75 -17.54 -10.45
N MET A 430 29.52 -18.61 -10.22
CA MET A 430 29.51 -19.40 -8.98
C MET A 430 29.94 -18.57 -7.75
N GLY A 431 30.89 -17.64 -7.91
CA GLY A 431 31.27 -16.73 -6.84
C GLY A 431 30.11 -15.83 -6.38
N GLN A 432 29.18 -15.54 -7.29
CA GLN A 432 28.00 -14.73 -6.97
C GLN A 432 26.85 -15.53 -6.33
N VAL A 433 26.85 -16.88 -6.46
CA VAL A 433 25.81 -17.76 -5.89
C VAL A 433 25.71 -17.61 -4.37
N ALA A 434 26.83 -17.44 -3.67
CA ALA A 434 26.82 -17.20 -2.23
C ALA A 434 26.11 -15.91 -1.85
N GLY A 435 26.34 -14.82 -2.59
CA GLY A 435 25.62 -13.55 -2.45
C GLY A 435 24.13 -13.66 -2.82
N LEU A 436 23.84 -14.45 -3.87
CA LEU A 436 22.48 -14.79 -4.28
C LEU A 436 21.69 -15.50 -3.16
N LEU A 437 22.31 -16.48 -2.51
CA LEU A 437 21.68 -17.22 -1.40
C LEU A 437 21.33 -16.32 -0.22
N THR A 438 22.25 -15.41 0.13
CA THR A 438 22.00 -14.41 1.19
C THR A 438 20.79 -13.52 0.85
N ARG A 439 20.79 -12.95 -0.36
CA ARG A 439 19.70 -12.09 -0.82
C ARG A 439 18.38 -12.85 -1.02
N TYR A 440 18.45 -14.10 -1.45
CA TYR A 440 17.28 -14.97 -1.55
C TYR A 440 16.64 -15.23 -0.16
N GLN A 441 17.46 -15.48 0.88
CA GLN A 441 16.93 -15.67 2.23
C GLN A 441 16.30 -14.38 2.76
N GLN A 442 16.95 -13.23 2.55
CA GLN A 442 16.35 -11.93 2.87
C GLN A 442 15.02 -11.73 2.15
N ALA A 443 14.99 -11.96 0.82
CA ALA A 443 13.79 -11.84 0.02
C ALA A 443 12.67 -12.80 0.50
N LYS A 444 13.02 -14.04 0.88
CA LYS A 444 12.07 -15.02 1.40
C LYS A 444 11.42 -14.56 2.71
N VAL A 445 12.20 -14.04 3.65
CA VAL A 445 11.68 -13.48 4.92
C VAL A 445 10.78 -12.27 4.62
N THR A 446 11.24 -11.36 3.79
CA THR A 446 10.45 -10.18 3.39
C THR A 446 9.12 -10.57 2.71
N VAL A 447 9.14 -11.53 1.78
CA VAL A 447 7.90 -12.03 1.13
C VAL A 447 6.95 -12.63 2.16
N ARG A 448 7.47 -13.32 3.19
CA ARG A 448 6.65 -13.85 4.28
C ARG A 448 5.99 -12.72 5.08
N SER A 449 6.77 -11.72 5.51
CA SER A 449 6.23 -10.54 6.22
C SER A 449 5.21 -9.76 5.38
N VAL A 450 5.46 -9.59 4.08
CA VAL A 450 4.50 -8.95 3.18
C VAL A 450 3.25 -9.82 2.99
N ASN A 451 3.37 -11.15 2.91
CA ASN A 451 2.19 -12.03 2.86
C ASN A 451 1.32 -11.87 4.11
N GLU A 452 1.93 -11.83 5.30
CA GLU A 452 1.21 -11.59 6.54
C GLU A 452 0.44 -10.26 6.51
N MET A 453 1.01 -9.20 5.92
CA MET A 453 0.32 -7.92 5.72
C MET A 453 -0.79 -7.99 4.67
N MET A 454 -0.57 -8.72 3.57
CA MET A 454 -1.56 -8.88 2.50
C MET A 454 -2.75 -9.73 2.94
N ASP A 455 -2.55 -10.65 3.90
CA ASP A 455 -3.58 -11.52 4.44
C ASP A 455 -4.38 -10.86 5.58
N LEU A 456 -4.02 -9.63 6.00
CA LEU A 456 -4.77 -8.90 7.02
C LEU A 456 -6.23 -8.70 6.58
N PRO A 457 -7.20 -8.99 7.47
CA PRO A 457 -8.61 -8.79 7.17
C PRO A 457 -8.92 -7.33 6.82
N GLN A 458 -9.59 -7.15 5.71
CA GLN A 458 -9.96 -5.84 5.18
C GLN A 458 -11.35 -5.42 5.67
N GLU A 459 -11.57 -4.11 5.81
CA GLU A 459 -12.91 -3.56 6.10
C GLU A 459 -13.90 -3.86 4.96
N ARG A 460 -13.40 -3.86 3.71
CA ARG A 460 -14.16 -4.22 2.52
C ARG A 460 -13.62 -5.51 1.94
N GLN A 461 -14.45 -6.52 1.83
CA GLN A 461 -14.05 -7.77 1.18
C GLN A 461 -14.33 -7.71 -0.32
N ALA A 462 -13.41 -8.24 -1.12
CA ALA A 462 -13.60 -8.34 -2.55
C ALA A 462 -14.82 -9.23 -2.86
N GLY A 463 -15.80 -8.68 -3.60
CA GLY A 463 -17.03 -9.39 -3.97
C GLY A 463 -18.24 -9.14 -3.07
N GLU A 464 -18.09 -8.49 -1.92
CA GLU A 464 -19.24 -8.01 -1.14
C GLU A 464 -19.89 -6.81 -1.85
N ARG A 465 -21.21 -6.80 -1.87
CA ARG A 465 -22.04 -5.71 -2.39
C ARG A 465 -22.75 -5.04 -1.22
N PRO A 466 -22.13 -4.08 -0.55
CA PRO A 466 -22.78 -3.39 0.54
C PRO A 466 -24.01 -2.63 0.04
N LEU A 467 -25.02 -2.54 0.89
CA LEU A 467 -26.18 -1.70 0.67
C LEU A 467 -25.74 -0.24 0.70
N LYS A 468 -26.17 0.51 -0.29
CA LYS A 468 -25.88 1.94 -0.41
C LYS A 468 -26.97 2.74 0.26
N ARG A 469 -26.58 3.61 1.18
CA ARG A 469 -27.46 4.59 1.80
C ARG A 469 -26.70 5.92 1.91
N GLU A 470 -26.91 6.79 0.96
CA GLU A 470 -26.27 8.11 0.92
C GLU A 470 -26.71 9.02 2.07
N ALA A 471 -27.95 8.91 2.50
CA ALA A 471 -28.49 9.66 3.64
C ALA A 471 -29.09 8.72 4.67
N LEU A 472 -28.65 8.89 5.91
CA LEU A 472 -29.19 8.21 7.10
C LEU A 472 -30.12 9.16 7.87
N GLN A 473 -31.11 8.59 8.59
CA GLN A 473 -32.01 9.33 9.47
C GLN A 473 -31.45 9.46 10.88
N GLY A 474 -30.61 8.48 11.29
CA GLY A 474 -29.92 8.50 12.56
C GLY A 474 -30.55 7.63 13.66
N ALA A 475 -31.32 6.60 13.31
CA ALA A 475 -31.72 5.58 14.26
C ALA A 475 -30.59 4.59 14.50
N ILE A 476 -30.35 4.21 15.77
CA ILE A 476 -29.27 3.27 16.16
C ILE A 476 -29.86 2.23 17.10
N GLU A 477 -29.69 0.94 16.77
CA GLU A 477 -30.23 -0.16 17.58
C GLU A 477 -29.20 -1.26 17.80
N PHE A 478 -28.86 -1.53 19.05
CA PHE A 478 -28.04 -2.66 19.47
C PHE A 478 -28.99 -3.82 19.92
N ARG A 479 -28.77 -5.01 19.39
CA ARG A 479 -29.50 -6.24 19.73
C ARG A 479 -28.52 -7.26 20.27
N GLN A 480 -28.48 -7.42 21.58
CA GLN A 480 -27.67 -8.40 22.33
C GLN A 480 -26.18 -8.40 21.84
N VAL A 481 -25.60 -7.22 21.73
CA VAL A 481 -24.25 -7.06 21.17
C VAL A 481 -23.21 -7.46 22.21
N ASN A 482 -22.35 -8.39 21.83
CA ASN A 482 -21.11 -8.74 22.51
C ASN A 482 -19.92 -8.20 21.68
N PHE A 483 -18.91 -7.68 22.38
CA PHE A 483 -17.68 -7.24 21.73
C PHE A 483 -16.45 -7.51 22.58
N ASN A 484 -15.45 -8.18 21.97
CA ASN A 484 -14.16 -8.47 22.56
C ASN A 484 -13.05 -7.86 21.69
N TYR A 485 -12.08 -7.20 22.33
CA TYR A 485 -10.83 -6.87 21.63
C TYR A 485 -10.02 -8.16 21.42
N PRO A 486 -9.33 -8.30 20.26
CA PRO A 486 -8.33 -9.36 20.12
C PRO A 486 -7.34 -9.28 21.28
N ASP A 487 -6.84 -10.40 21.73
CA ASP A 487 -5.85 -10.51 22.83
C ASP A 487 -6.34 -10.10 24.25
N GLN A 488 -7.61 -9.75 24.42
CA GLN A 488 -8.20 -9.48 25.75
C GLN A 488 -9.14 -10.61 26.17
N GLN A 489 -8.91 -11.14 27.38
CA GLN A 489 -9.78 -12.19 27.95
C GLN A 489 -11.12 -11.65 28.45
N GLN A 490 -11.20 -10.35 28.76
CA GLN A 490 -12.42 -9.71 29.24
C GLN A 490 -13.21 -9.10 28.09
N SER A 491 -14.50 -9.36 28.08
CA SER A 491 -15.45 -8.73 27.15
C SER A 491 -15.53 -7.22 27.39
N ALA A 492 -15.34 -6.43 26.35
CA ALA A 492 -15.50 -4.99 26.43
C ALA A 492 -16.97 -4.56 26.47
N LEU A 493 -17.85 -5.36 25.83
CA LEU A 493 -19.31 -5.20 25.89
C LEU A 493 -19.97 -6.59 25.99
N THR A 494 -21.00 -6.72 26.84
CA THR A 494 -21.70 -7.98 27.10
C THR A 494 -23.19 -7.76 27.03
N GLN A 495 -23.86 -8.44 26.08
CA GLN A 495 -25.33 -8.45 25.88
C GLN A 495 -25.96 -7.04 25.84
N VAL A 496 -25.28 -6.09 25.23
CA VAL A 496 -25.75 -4.71 25.10
C VAL A 496 -26.96 -4.66 24.16
N SER A 497 -28.11 -4.19 24.72
CA SER A 497 -29.33 -3.93 23.97
C SER A 497 -29.76 -2.48 24.23
N LEU A 498 -29.90 -1.69 23.15
CA LEU A 498 -30.11 -0.24 23.19
C LEU A 498 -30.81 0.20 21.91
N SER A 499 -31.79 1.09 22.01
CA SER A 499 -32.41 1.73 20.84
C SER A 499 -32.43 3.24 21.02
N ILE A 500 -31.94 3.95 20.01
CA ILE A 500 -31.87 5.42 19.94
C ILE A 500 -32.65 5.87 18.71
N ARG A 501 -33.58 6.79 18.90
CA ARG A 501 -34.43 7.33 17.82
C ARG A 501 -33.73 8.44 17.04
N PRO A 502 -34.09 8.69 15.80
CA PRO A 502 -33.61 9.84 15.05
C PRO A 502 -33.86 11.16 15.82
N GLY A 503 -32.86 12.03 15.90
CA GLY A 503 -32.94 13.31 16.59
C GLY A 503 -32.88 13.23 18.12
N GLU A 504 -32.73 12.06 18.71
CA GLU A 504 -32.64 11.89 20.19
C GLU A 504 -31.26 12.33 20.69
N LYS A 505 -31.24 12.97 21.88
CA LYS A 505 -30.01 13.44 22.52
C LYS A 505 -29.71 12.57 23.75
N VAL A 506 -28.73 11.69 23.60
CA VAL A 506 -28.40 10.65 24.58
C VAL A 506 -27.03 10.88 25.20
N GLY A 507 -26.96 10.90 26.52
CA GLY A 507 -25.71 10.91 27.27
C GLY A 507 -25.34 9.49 27.72
N ILE A 508 -24.09 9.11 27.51
CA ILE A 508 -23.52 7.84 27.95
C ILE A 508 -22.52 8.13 29.07
N ILE A 509 -22.81 7.65 30.26
CA ILE A 509 -21.99 7.83 31.44
C ILE A 509 -21.55 6.51 32.03
N GLY A 510 -20.47 6.49 32.79
CA GLY A 510 -19.91 5.29 33.42
C GLY A 510 -18.44 5.49 33.78
N ARG A 511 -17.89 4.58 34.58
CA ARG A 511 -16.47 4.63 34.98
C ARG A 511 -15.51 4.48 33.79
N SER A 512 -14.25 4.90 34.01
CA SER A 512 -13.19 4.60 33.03
C SER A 512 -13.07 3.08 32.85
N GLY A 513 -12.94 2.63 31.61
CA GLY A 513 -12.88 1.19 31.27
C GLY A 513 -14.25 0.48 31.24
N SER A 514 -15.39 1.17 31.45
CA SER A 514 -16.72 0.51 31.41
C SER A 514 -17.22 0.11 30.01
N GLY A 515 -16.53 0.46 28.91
CA GLY A 515 -16.93 0.10 27.54
C GLY A 515 -17.53 1.23 26.70
N LYS A 516 -17.63 2.48 27.22
CA LYS A 516 -18.22 3.65 26.52
C LYS A 516 -17.59 3.92 25.15
N SER A 517 -16.27 4.04 25.10
CA SER A 517 -15.54 4.29 23.86
C SER A 517 -15.58 3.08 22.89
N SER A 518 -15.74 1.85 23.42
CA SER A 518 -15.98 0.67 22.60
C SER A 518 -17.32 0.73 21.89
N LEU A 519 -18.37 1.18 22.61
CA LEU A 519 -19.70 1.41 22.05
C LEU A 519 -19.65 2.49 20.95
N ALA A 520 -18.93 3.59 21.19
CA ALA A 520 -18.71 4.65 20.20
C ALA A 520 -18.01 4.11 18.94
N LYS A 521 -16.94 3.33 19.10
CA LYS A 521 -16.19 2.74 17.98
C LYS A 521 -16.99 1.73 17.16
N LEU A 522 -17.94 1.03 17.77
CA LEU A 522 -18.88 0.15 17.06
C LEU A 522 -19.82 0.96 16.17
N ILE A 523 -20.41 2.05 16.69
CA ILE A 523 -21.34 2.90 15.93
C ILE A 523 -20.66 3.48 14.67
N VAL A 524 -19.42 3.94 14.78
CA VAL A 524 -18.65 4.50 13.65
C VAL A 524 -18.13 3.41 12.69
N GLY A 525 -18.33 2.13 13.03
CA GLY A 525 -17.86 1.01 12.22
C GLY A 525 -16.34 0.84 12.22
N LEU A 526 -15.61 1.36 13.24
CA LEU A 526 -14.20 1.05 13.44
C LEU A 526 -14.00 -0.38 13.92
N ASN A 527 -14.97 -0.89 14.70
CA ASN A 527 -15.04 -2.27 15.15
C ASN A 527 -16.36 -2.89 14.71
N GLN A 528 -16.44 -4.21 14.70
CA GLN A 528 -17.66 -4.95 14.42
C GLN A 528 -18.06 -5.76 15.67
N PRO A 529 -19.35 -5.96 15.93
CA PRO A 529 -19.82 -6.85 17.00
C PRO A 529 -19.23 -8.25 16.82
N SER A 530 -18.78 -8.87 17.94
CA SER A 530 -18.37 -10.28 17.96
C SER A 530 -19.58 -11.18 17.84
N GLU A 531 -20.69 -10.82 18.53
CA GLU A 531 -21.97 -11.48 18.49
C GLU A 531 -23.09 -10.44 18.56
N GLY A 532 -24.29 -10.80 18.15
CA GLY A 532 -25.44 -9.89 18.08
C GLY A 532 -25.40 -9.05 16.79
N SER A 533 -26.20 -7.99 16.75
CA SER A 533 -26.31 -7.09 15.60
C SER A 533 -26.43 -5.63 16.02
N LEU A 534 -25.80 -4.75 15.26
CA LEU A 534 -25.95 -3.30 15.34
C LEU A 534 -26.63 -2.83 14.06
N LEU A 535 -27.82 -2.24 14.22
CA LEU A 535 -28.60 -1.72 13.11
C LEU A 535 -28.52 -0.19 13.09
N ILE A 536 -28.34 0.36 11.89
CA ILE A 536 -28.46 1.79 11.61
C ILE A 536 -29.62 1.97 10.64
N ASP A 537 -30.62 2.75 11.04
CA ASP A 537 -31.90 2.90 10.31
C ASP A 537 -32.53 1.57 9.90
N GLY A 538 -32.48 0.56 10.81
CA GLY A 538 -33.04 -0.77 10.61
C GLY A 538 -32.22 -1.71 9.74
N VAL A 539 -31.03 -1.30 9.24
CA VAL A 539 -30.12 -2.12 8.44
C VAL A 539 -28.91 -2.51 9.27
N ASP A 540 -28.53 -3.79 9.23
CA ASP A 540 -27.30 -4.25 9.91
C ASP A 540 -26.08 -3.51 9.34
N MET A 541 -25.27 -2.95 10.24
CA MET A 541 -24.08 -2.17 9.85
C MET A 541 -23.10 -2.95 8.96
N ARG A 542 -23.06 -4.26 9.08
CA ARG A 542 -22.21 -5.14 8.24
C ARG A 542 -22.64 -5.17 6.79
N GLN A 543 -23.90 -4.81 6.50
CA GLN A 543 -24.44 -4.72 5.14
C GLN A 543 -24.26 -3.32 4.52
N LEU A 544 -24.01 -2.28 5.35
CA LEU A 544 -23.81 -0.91 4.88
C LEU A 544 -22.39 -0.70 4.36
N ASP A 545 -22.24 0.14 3.35
CA ASP A 545 -20.90 0.60 2.98
C ASP A 545 -20.33 1.48 4.09
N VAL A 546 -19.11 1.15 4.55
CA VAL A 546 -18.44 1.84 5.66
C VAL A 546 -18.20 3.32 5.35
N SER A 547 -18.04 3.70 4.06
CA SER A 547 -17.89 5.12 3.69
C SER A 547 -19.19 5.87 3.81
N ASP A 548 -20.32 5.28 3.39
CA ASP A 548 -21.62 5.90 3.52
C ASP A 548 -21.98 6.05 5.00
N LEU A 549 -21.70 5.03 5.81
CA LEU A 549 -21.87 5.08 7.26
C LEU A 549 -21.08 6.25 7.88
N ARG A 550 -19.76 6.32 7.60
CA ARG A 550 -18.87 7.34 8.19
C ARG A 550 -19.15 8.76 7.68
N HIS A 551 -19.68 8.93 6.48
CA HIS A 551 -20.11 10.23 5.96
C HIS A 551 -21.31 10.81 6.71
N ASN A 552 -22.16 9.93 7.25
CA ASN A 552 -23.36 10.30 8.00
C ASN A 552 -23.13 10.41 9.52
N ILE A 553 -21.87 10.19 10.00
CA ILE A 553 -21.53 10.26 11.41
C ILE A 553 -20.39 11.27 11.62
N GLY A 554 -20.65 12.37 12.28
CA GLY A 554 -19.62 13.28 12.78
C GLY A 554 -19.05 12.72 14.08
N TYR A 555 -17.80 12.25 14.04
CA TYR A 555 -17.16 11.65 15.21
C TYR A 555 -16.04 12.50 15.77
N VAL A 556 -16.11 12.84 17.06
CA VAL A 556 -15.04 13.45 17.82
C VAL A 556 -14.51 12.42 18.83
N PRO A 557 -13.32 11.85 18.61
CA PRO A 557 -12.73 10.85 19.51
C PRO A 557 -12.15 11.50 20.76
N GLN A 558 -11.97 10.70 21.81
CA GLN A 558 -11.30 11.11 23.04
C GLN A 558 -9.84 11.54 22.79
N ASP A 559 -9.09 10.73 22.03
CA ASP A 559 -7.72 11.04 21.62
C ASP A 559 -7.72 11.75 20.27
N VAL A 560 -7.47 13.05 20.28
CA VAL A 560 -7.47 13.92 19.10
C VAL A 560 -6.18 13.72 18.32
N GLN A 561 -6.31 13.36 17.04
CA GLN A 561 -5.19 13.19 16.11
C GLN A 561 -5.29 14.19 14.96
N LEU A 562 -4.23 15.00 14.79
CA LEU A 562 -4.06 15.88 13.63
C LEU A 562 -2.84 15.41 12.83
N PHE A 563 -2.87 15.68 11.53
CA PHE A 563 -1.77 15.33 10.63
C PHE A 563 -0.92 16.56 10.34
N ALA A 564 0.37 16.35 10.11
CA ALA A 564 1.26 17.41 9.66
C ALA A 564 0.72 18.03 8.36
N GLY A 565 0.65 19.35 8.30
CA GLY A 565 0.08 20.13 7.21
C GLY A 565 -0.56 21.41 7.74
N THR A 566 -1.34 22.08 6.90
CA THR A 566 -2.05 23.29 7.26
C THR A 566 -3.26 23.03 8.15
N LEU A 567 -3.74 24.06 8.81
CA LEU A 567 -5.01 24.04 9.54
C LEU A 567 -6.16 23.67 8.58
N ARG A 568 -6.16 24.26 7.37
CA ARG A 568 -7.14 23.95 6.31
C ARG A 568 -7.13 22.48 5.92
N ASP A 569 -5.95 21.89 5.67
CA ASP A 569 -5.82 20.47 5.32
C ASP A 569 -6.44 19.57 6.38
N ASN A 570 -6.25 19.92 7.66
CA ASN A 570 -6.81 19.17 8.76
C ASN A 570 -8.33 19.35 8.91
N LEU A 571 -8.88 20.51 8.56
CA LEU A 571 -10.33 20.73 8.56
C LEU A 571 -11.03 19.93 7.46
N VAL A 572 -10.50 19.93 6.24
CA VAL A 572 -11.12 19.26 5.08
C VAL A 572 -10.76 17.78 4.95
N MET A 573 -10.06 17.25 5.93
CA MET A 573 -9.62 15.85 5.90
C MET A 573 -10.80 14.88 5.77
N GLY A 574 -10.77 14.03 4.72
CA GLY A 574 -11.86 13.08 4.43
C GLY A 574 -13.05 13.66 3.67
N ALA A 575 -13.15 14.98 3.57
CA ALA A 575 -14.10 15.64 2.69
C ALA A 575 -13.47 15.79 1.30
N ARG A 576 -14.24 15.50 0.22
CA ARG A 576 -13.70 15.50 -1.14
C ARG A 576 -13.41 16.91 -1.63
N TYR A 577 -14.44 17.67 -1.80
CA TYR A 577 -14.37 19.11 -2.07
C TYR A 577 -15.35 19.79 -1.13
N VAL A 578 -14.90 20.87 -0.54
CA VAL A 578 -15.76 21.70 0.30
C VAL A 578 -15.50 23.13 -0.10
N GLU A 579 -16.57 23.84 -0.45
CA GLU A 579 -16.50 25.25 -0.68
C GLU A 579 -15.95 25.97 0.55
N ASP A 580 -15.09 26.95 0.34
CA ASP A 580 -14.42 27.67 1.43
C ASP A 580 -15.43 28.25 2.42
N GLU A 581 -16.61 28.64 1.94
CA GLU A 581 -17.70 29.11 2.80
C GLU A 581 -18.16 28.09 3.83
N ARG A 582 -18.29 26.81 3.44
CA ARG A 582 -18.63 25.72 4.37
C ARG A 582 -17.50 25.43 5.37
N VAL A 583 -16.25 25.53 4.92
CA VAL A 583 -15.09 25.40 5.82
C VAL A 583 -15.12 26.51 6.87
N LEU A 584 -15.40 27.76 6.47
CA LEU A 584 -15.51 28.88 7.36
C LEU A 584 -16.68 28.71 8.33
N GLN A 585 -17.86 28.32 7.87
CA GLN A 585 -19.03 28.05 8.73
C GLN A 585 -18.74 26.94 9.75
N ALA A 586 -18.12 25.82 9.34
CA ALA A 586 -17.76 24.76 10.26
C ALA A 586 -16.71 25.22 11.26
N ALA A 587 -15.74 26.02 10.82
CA ALA A 587 -14.69 26.60 11.67
C ALA A 587 -15.25 27.60 12.68
N GLU A 588 -16.20 28.44 12.28
CA GLU A 588 -16.90 29.36 13.18
C GLU A 588 -17.72 28.61 14.22
N ARG A 589 -18.53 27.63 13.78
CA ARG A 589 -19.35 26.81 14.67
C ARG A 589 -18.55 26.01 15.69
N ALA A 590 -17.31 25.68 15.40
CA ALA A 590 -16.41 24.94 16.28
C ALA A 590 -15.41 25.83 17.03
N GLY A 591 -15.42 27.16 16.82
CA GLY A 591 -14.51 28.11 17.47
C GLY A 591 -13.09 28.13 16.87
N VAL A 592 -12.85 27.49 15.74
CA VAL A 592 -11.54 27.50 15.06
C VAL A 592 -11.24 28.87 14.47
N HIS A 593 -12.26 29.54 13.91
CA HIS A 593 -12.10 30.84 13.29
C HIS A 593 -11.54 31.90 14.25
N GLU A 594 -11.85 31.81 15.53
CA GLU A 594 -11.38 32.79 16.55
C GLU A 594 -9.86 32.83 16.63
N PHE A 595 -9.17 31.66 16.70
CA PHE A 595 -7.72 31.66 16.79
C PHE A 595 -7.05 31.70 15.41
N ALA A 596 -7.70 31.19 14.36
CA ALA A 596 -7.16 31.25 13.01
C ALA A 596 -7.01 32.69 12.51
N ARG A 597 -8.02 33.55 12.73
CA ARG A 597 -7.97 34.97 12.32
C ARG A 597 -6.92 35.79 13.07
N LEU A 598 -6.53 35.38 14.28
CA LEU A 598 -5.51 36.05 15.09
C LEU A 598 -4.08 35.68 14.64
N HIS A 599 -3.93 34.59 13.92
CA HIS A 599 -2.63 34.15 13.45
C HIS A 599 -2.29 34.79 12.08
N PRO A 600 -1.05 35.29 11.85
CA PRO A 600 -0.68 35.93 10.58
C PRO A 600 -0.89 35.06 9.32
N LYS A 601 -0.80 33.75 9.45
CA LYS A 601 -1.02 32.79 8.36
C LYS A 601 -2.48 32.31 8.24
N GLY A 602 -3.37 32.71 9.13
CA GLY A 602 -4.76 32.30 9.09
C GLY A 602 -4.93 30.78 9.02
N TYR A 603 -5.69 30.30 8.03
CA TYR A 603 -5.91 28.86 7.80
C TYR A 603 -4.71 28.11 7.20
N GLU A 604 -3.67 28.85 6.74
CA GLU A 604 -2.40 28.26 6.29
C GLU A 604 -1.41 28.01 7.45
N LEU A 605 -1.86 28.21 8.71
CA LEU A 605 -1.11 27.86 9.92
C LEU A 605 -0.74 26.38 9.87
N GLN A 606 0.57 26.07 10.00
CA GLN A 606 1.05 24.72 10.13
C GLN A 606 0.71 24.18 11.52
N VAL A 607 0.09 22.99 11.58
CA VAL A 607 -0.32 22.41 12.87
C VAL A 607 0.75 21.51 13.49
N GLY A 608 1.77 21.18 12.73
CA GLY A 608 2.85 20.27 13.17
C GLY A 608 2.42 18.80 13.26
N GLU A 609 3.37 17.94 13.57
CA GLU A 609 3.10 16.52 13.80
C GLU A 609 2.18 16.35 15.02
N ARG A 610 1.11 15.56 14.88
CA ARG A 610 0.06 15.36 15.91
C ARG A 610 -0.56 16.65 16.46
N GLY A 611 -0.42 17.76 15.73
CA GLY A 611 -0.97 19.06 16.17
C GLY A 611 -0.21 19.71 17.32
N GLN A 612 1.09 19.45 17.47
CA GLN A 612 1.91 19.96 18.58
C GLN A 612 1.99 21.49 18.64
N GLN A 613 1.75 22.18 17.52
CA GLN A 613 1.75 23.65 17.49
C GLN A 613 0.42 24.28 17.98
N LEU A 614 -0.58 23.44 18.30
CA LEU A 614 -1.88 23.88 18.80
C LEU A 614 -2.05 23.48 20.27
N SER A 615 -2.79 24.30 21.03
CA SER A 615 -3.22 23.93 22.37
C SER A 615 -4.19 22.74 22.35
N GLY A 616 -4.39 22.05 23.47
CA GLY A 616 -5.35 20.95 23.57
C GLY A 616 -6.75 21.32 23.11
N GLY A 617 -7.22 22.50 23.54
CA GLY A 617 -8.54 23.02 23.14
C GLY A 617 -8.63 23.37 21.65
N GLN A 618 -7.57 23.97 21.08
CA GLN A 618 -7.52 24.25 19.64
C GLN A 618 -7.55 22.96 18.81
N ARG A 619 -6.80 21.91 19.22
CA ARG A 619 -6.88 20.61 18.56
C ARG A 619 -8.29 20.03 18.58
N GLN A 620 -8.96 20.14 19.72
CA GLN A 620 -10.32 19.64 19.90
C GLN A 620 -11.33 20.41 19.03
N ALA A 621 -11.19 21.75 18.95
CA ALA A 621 -11.98 22.59 18.06
C ALA A 621 -11.82 22.20 16.58
N VAL A 622 -10.59 21.90 16.13
CA VAL A 622 -10.33 21.46 14.74
C VAL A 622 -11.04 20.13 14.44
N VAL A 623 -11.00 19.16 15.36
CA VAL A 623 -11.69 17.87 15.13
C VAL A 623 -13.20 18.03 15.19
N LEU A 624 -13.72 18.90 16.03
CA LEU A 624 -15.15 19.23 16.03
C LEU A 624 -15.57 19.91 14.71
N ALA A 625 -14.79 20.88 14.22
CA ALA A 625 -15.06 21.49 12.91
C ALA A 625 -15.07 20.46 11.78
N ARG A 626 -14.12 19.53 11.79
CA ARG A 626 -14.08 18.38 10.85
C ARG A 626 -15.34 17.53 10.95
N ALA A 627 -15.80 17.22 12.16
CA ALA A 627 -17.00 16.42 12.38
C ALA A 627 -18.28 17.13 11.90
N LEU A 628 -18.32 18.46 11.94
CA LEU A 628 -19.45 19.28 11.51
C LEU A 628 -19.43 19.64 10.01
N LEU A 629 -18.30 19.50 9.35
CA LEU A 629 -18.06 20.00 7.98
C LEU A 629 -19.05 19.44 6.96
N LEU A 630 -19.40 18.16 7.08
CA LEU A 630 -20.34 17.47 6.17
C LEU A 630 -21.79 17.52 6.66
N ASP A 631 -22.06 18.24 7.74
CA ASP A 631 -23.39 18.38 8.35
C ASP A 631 -24.11 17.04 8.60
N PRO A 632 -23.46 16.05 9.27
CA PRO A 632 -23.99 14.71 9.43
C PRO A 632 -25.26 14.66 10.30
N PRO A 633 -26.19 13.70 10.07
CA PRO A 633 -27.39 13.53 10.90
C PRO A 633 -27.11 12.94 12.29
N ILE A 634 -25.98 12.26 12.46
CA ILE A 634 -25.54 11.68 13.73
C ILE A 634 -24.27 12.39 14.17
N LEU A 635 -24.24 12.89 15.40
CA LEU A 635 -23.06 13.46 16.03
C LEU A 635 -22.70 12.64 17.27
N LEU A 636 -21.49 12.08 17.25
CA LEU A 636 -20.97 11.25 18.33
C LEU A 636 -19.72 11.91 18.91
N LEU A 637 -19.80 12.32 20.17
CA LEU A 637 -18.77 13.04 20.87
C LEU A 637 -18.26 12.20 22.06
N ASP A 638 -16.99 11.81 22.04
CA ASP A 638 -16.36 11.03 23.10
C ASP A 638 -15.42 11.94 23.92
N GLU A 639 -15.88 12.34 25.11
CA GLU A 639 -15.20 13.27 26.03
C GLU A 639 -14.70 14.57 25.37
N PRO A 640 -15.58 15.34 24.69
CA PRO A 640 -15.15 16.48 23.86
C PRO A 640 -14.59 17.66 24.64
N THR A 641 -14.62 17.63 25.98
CA THR A 641 -14.14 18.73 26.84
C THR A 641 -13.01 18.33 27.78
N SER A 642 -12.41 17.15 27.60
CA SER A 642 -11.38 16.62 28.52
C SER A 642 -10.17 17.53 28.70
N SER A 643 -9.80 18.32 27.66
CA SER A 643 -8.65 19.22 27.64
C SER A 643 -9.01 20.71 27.74
N LEU A 644 -10.26 21.06 28.13
CA LEU A 644 -10.75 22.41 28.14
C LEU A 644 -10.89 22.94 29.57
N ASP A 645 -10.63 24.26 29.73
CA ASP A 645 -11.02 25.03 30.88
C ASP A 645 -12.54 25.32 30.88
N ASN A 646 -13.09 25.74 32.01
CA ASN A 646 -14.53 25.95 32.19
C ASN A 646 -15.11 26.97 31.18
N THR A 647 -14.39 28.04 30.86
CA THR A 647 -14.85 29.07 29.92
C THR A 647 -14.95 28.53 28.50
N SER A 648 -13.94 27.75 28.05
CA SER A 648 -13.91 27.09 26.77
C SER A 648 -14.96 25.98 26.69
N GLU A 649 -15.20 25.27 27.78
CA GLU A 649 -16.27 24.27 27.88
C GLU A 649 -17.66 24.87 27.69
N ASP A 650 -17.95 26.01 28.34
CA ASP A 650 -19.26 26.69 28.20
C ASP A 650 -19.49 27.21 26.78
N ARG A 651 -18.46 27.70 26.09
CA ARG A 651 -18.53 28.09 24.68
C ARG A 651 -18.81 26.87 23.80
N LEU A 652 -18.04 25.79 23.98
CA LEU A 652 -18.23 24.56 23.23
C LEU A 652 -19.63 23.97 23.43
N LYS A 653 -20.16 24.02 24.66
CA LYS A 653 -21.50 23.59 24.98
C LYS A 653 -22.57 24.37 24.22
N GLN A 654 -22.44 25.72 24.15
CA GLN A 654 -23.34 26.56 23.37
C GLN A 654 -23.25 26.24 21.87
N GLN A 655 -22.06 26.05 21.36
CA GLN A 655 -21.82 25.68 19.95
C GLN A 655 -22.46 24.33 19.61
N ILE A 656 -22.23 23.28 20.42
CA ILE A 656 -22.86 21.97 20.23
C ILE A 656 -24.40 22.07 20.29
N ALA A 657 -24.95 22.82 21.25
CA ALA A 657 -26.39 23.01 21.37
C ALA A 657 -27.00 23.62 20.09
N SER A 658 -26.32 24.61 19.50
CA SER A 658 -26.80 25.28 18.28
C SER A 658 -26.80 24.38 17.04
N VAL A 659 -25.87 23.43 16.92
CA VAL A 659 -25.74 22.56 15.74
C VAL A 659 -26.48 21.23 15.85
N THR A 660 -26.98 20.87 17.04
CA THR A 660 -27.61 19.57 17.30
C THR A 660 -29.15 19.61 17.37
N ALA A 661 -29.78 20.74 17.00
CA ALA A 661 -31.24 20.91 17.14
C ALA A 661 -32.06 19.78 16.49
N ASN A 662 -31.67 19.31 15.32
CA ASN A 662 -32.37 18.29 14.54
C ASN A 662 -31.49 17.04 14.26
N LYS A 663 -30.49 16.77 15.11
CA LYS A 663 -29.53 15.68 14.91
C LYS A 663 -29.59 14.69 16.06
N THR A 664 -29.30 13.44 15.77
CA THR A 664 -29.06 12.45 16.81
C THR A 664 -27.71 12.76 17.47
N LEU A 665 -27.73 13.05 18.76
CA LEU A 665 -26.54 13.32 19.55
C LEU A 665 -26.25 12.18 20.52
N LEU A 666 -25.06 11.60 20.42
CA LEU A 666 -24.50 10.72 21.42
C LEU A 666 -23.32 11.41 22.09
N LEU A 667 -23.44 11.66 23.38
CA LEU A 667 -22.43 12.32 24.17
C LEU A 667 -21.89 11.38 25.25
N VAL A 668 -20.66 10.92 25.08
CA VAL A 668 -19.92 10.23 26.13
C VAL A 668 -19.20 11.25 26.97
N THR A 669 -19.53 11.33 28.25
CA THR A 669 -18.90 12.30 29.17
C THR A 669 -18.96 11.85 30.63
N HIS A 670 -17.98 12.29 31.40
CA HIS A 670 -18.00 12.22 32.86
C HIS A 670 -18.28 13.59 33.52
N ARG A 671 -18.35 14.68 32.71
CA ARG A 671 -18.62 16.04 33.20
C ARG A 671 -20.11 16.32 33.27
N THR A 672 -20.60 16.66 34.48
CA THR A 672 -22.03 16.94 34.73
C THR A 672 -22.52 18.19 34.00
N SER A 673 -21.66 19.18 33.75
CA SER A 673 -21.95 20.39 32.98
C SER A 673 -22.42 20.11 31.56
N MET A 674 -21.84 19.09 30.91
CA MET A 674 -22.17 18.69 29.55
C MET A 674 -23.50 17.92 29.46
N LEU A 675 -23.98 17.36 30.56
CA LEU A 675 -25.27 16.65 30.59
C LEU A 675 -26.48 17.54 30.32
N THR A 676 -26.30 18.87 30.34
CA THR A 676 -27.36 19.81 29.93
C THR A 676 -27.77 19.67 28.46
N LEU A 677 -26.89 19.12 27.63
CA LEU A 677 -27.10 18.93 26.18
C LEU A 677 -27.95 17.70 25.85
N VAL A 678 -28.23 16.83 26.81
CA VAL A 678 -28.90 15.55 26.58
C VAL A 678 -30.17 15.44 27.39
N ASP A 679 -31.13 14.65 26.87
CA ASP A 679 -32.44 14.44 27.49
C ASP A 679 -32.58 13.05 28.13
N ARG A 680 -31.79 12.07 27.67
CA ARG A 680 -31.77 10.68 28.13
C ARG A 680 -30.36 10.30 28.57
N LEU A 681 -30.24 9.49 29.61
CA LEU A 681 -28.99 8.99 30.12
C LEU A 681 -28.95 7.46 30.09
N ILE A 682 -27.81 6.95 29.65
CA ILE A 682 -27.47 5.53 29.68
C ILE A 682 -26.27 5.36 30.59
N ILE A 683 -26.34 4.44 31.51
CA ILE A 683 -25.24 4.09 32.41
C ILE A 683 -24.61 2.80 31.95
N VAL A 684 -23.34 2.81 31.64
CA VAL A 684 -22.59 1.63 31.28
C VAL A 684 -21.57 1.30 32.38
N ASP A 685 -21.65 0.08 32.88
CA ASP A 685 -20.71 -0.48 33.86
C ASP A 685 -20.29 -1.89 33.45
N ARG A 686 -18.97 -2.18 33.50
CA ARG A 686 -18.38 -3.47 33.13
C ARG A 686 -18.93 -4.06 31.81
N GLY A 687 -19.08 -3.22 30.79
CA GLY A 687 -19.54 -3.63 29.45
C GLY A 687 -21.04 -3.88 29.35
N GLN A 688 -21.84 -3.57 30.38
CA GLN A 688 -23.30 -3.75 30.38
C GLN A 688 -24.04 -2.44 30.59
N ILE A 689 -25.26 -2.33 30.06
CA ILE A 689 -26.16 -1.22 30.36
C ILE A 689 -26.83 -1.52 31.69
N VAL A 690 -26.53 -0.69 32.70
CA VAL A 690 -27.05 -0.84 34.06
C VAL A 690 -28.34 -0.01 34.25
N ALA A 691 -28.44 1.12 33.56
CA ALA A 691 -29.62 1.96 33.58
C ALA A 691 -29.79 2.72 32.26
N ASP A 692 -31.03 2.95 31.87
CA ASP A 692 -31.42 3.66 30.67
C ASP A 692 -32.76 4.39 30.91
N GLY A 693 -32.82 5.67 30.71
CA GLY A 693 -34.05 6.42 30.89
C GLY A 693 -33.88 7.95 30.82
N PRO A 694 -34.98 8.69 31.06
CA PRO A 694 -34.95 10.15 31.10
C PRO A 694 -33.96 10.67 32.13
N LYS A 695 -33.17 11.71 31.72
CA LYS A 695 -32.08 12.30 32.51
C LYS A 695 -32.52 12.59 33.99
N PRO A 696 -33.66 13.24 34.28
CA PRO A 696 -34.00 13.55 35.66
C PRO A 696 -34.14 12.31 36.53
N VAL A 697 -34.76 11.24 35.99
CA VAL A 697 -35.00 9.97 36.71
C VAL A 697 -33.70 9.27 37.05
N ILE A 698 -32.78 9.20 36.05
CA ILE A 698 -31.49 8.55 36.24
C ILE A 698 -30.60 9.31 37.22
N LEU A 699 -30.56 10.68 37.13
CA LEU A 699 -29.78 11.49 38.06
C LEU A 699 -30.33 11.39 39.52
N GLU A 700 -31.64 11.28 39.69
CA GLU A 700 -32.25 11.08 41.01
C GLU A 700 -31.94 9.70 41.60
N ALA A 701 -32.01 8.66 40.76
CA ALA A 701 -31.65 7.29 41.15
C ALA A 701 -30.17 7.16 41.54
N LEU A 702 -29.28 7.85 40.83
CA LEU A 702 -27.85 7.96 41.19
C LEU A 702 -27.66 8.65 42.54
N LYS A 703 -28.33 9.78 42.77
CA LYS A 703 -28.25 10.54 44.05
C LYS A 703 -28.76 9.69 45.22
N LYS A 704 -29.78 8.90 45.03
CA LYS A 704 -30.35 8.01 46.04
C LYS A 704 -29.57 6.71 46.25
N GLY A 705 -28.52 6.46 45.49
CA GLY A 705 -27.70 5.23 45.55
C GLY A 705 -28.46 3.96 45.11
N GLN A 706 -29.56 4.12 44.39
CA GLN A 706 -30.35 3.01 43.84
C GLN A 706 -29.65 2.34 42.64
N ILE A 707 -28.82 3.09 41.94
CA ILE A 707 -27.95 2.58 40.87
C ILE A 707 -26.53 2.58 41.43
N ARG A 708 -26.02 1.39 41.73
CA ARG A 708 -24.61 1.22 42.12
C ARG A 708 -23.77 1.04 40.88
N VAL A 709 -22.97 2.00 40.58
CA VAL A 709 -21.86 1.87 39.62
C VAL A 709 -20.70 1.31 40.43
N SER A 710 -20.40 0.03 40.27
CA SER A 710 -19.41 -0.72 41.07
C SER A 710 -17.96 -0.27 40.80
#